data_ee8d292b9a9c7c0f30e36bc212734839
#
_entry.id   ee8d292b9a9c7c0f30e36bc212734839
#
_cell.length_a   1.000
_cell.length_b   1.000
_cell.length_c   1.000
_cell.angle_alpha   90.00
_cell.angle_beta   90.00
_cell.angle_gamma   90.00
#
_symmetry.space_group_name_H-M   'P 1'
#
loop_
_entity.id
_entity.type
_entity.pdbx_description
1 polymer ?
#
loop_
_entity_poly.entity_id
_entity_poly.type
_entity_poly.pdbx_seq_one_letter_code
_entity_poly.pdbx_strand_id
1 'polypeptide(L)'
;MAESTAFHDLATFLALPRVSSLALSPDGTRLVTAVQELSADGTRFVGALWEVDPAGQRPARRLTRSGRGESAPRFLPDGTLLFLSSRPVADPGEGEEDKQEAALWSLPAGGGEASQLLARAGGIGEYTTATGSARIAFGASLLPGATDAEHDERLREARRKAKVSAILHESVPVRYWDQDLGPAVPHMFTVADAAEGGAAAVDCGARRAAIAQGVALSPDGSLVAYATAVGSLPDEIRSVVVVANAETGKPLRMLESPEAEFDAPAFTPDGRDLVCSRSRRVTWDAPGDVTLWLASATDEQDAGRDLLPDFDQWPGAPVVSPVPDDDGAPVVYFTADENGHGPVFRLSAGSGELVALTASGTYSDVVVSPDGGTVYALRSAVDSPPTPVRLDAAAAGQQPVALPCPGQDTVLPGGLTEVHTTAEDGTALRAWLVLPDGAGPENPAPLLLWVHGGPQNSWNAWSWRWSPWVAAAAGYAVLMPDPALSTGYGQHMHERGWTHWGGTPYDDVMALTDAALLRDDLDGERTAMMGGSYGGYMANWIATRTDRFKAIVTHASLWNMYSFAQVTDFPAYWMRRQGDPLVTTERYERESPHLRAARITTPMLVIHGDKDYRVPIGEGLALWNDLARFEVPAKFLYFPDEGHWILKPNNVRLWYTTVLNFLAHHVLGEEWQRPDLV
;
A
#
# COMPACT_ATOMS: atom_id res chain seq x y z
N MET A 1 3.41 -37.77 6.93
CA MET A 1 4.21 -36.63 6.47
C MET A 1 3.21 -35.62 5.97
N ALA A 2 3.26 -34.38 6.45
CA ALA A 2 2.44 -33.30 5.88
C ALA A 2 2.75 -33.16 4.39
N GLU A 3 1.75 -32.82 3.60
CA GLU A 3 1.90 -32.64 2.16
C GLU A 3 2.76 -31.39 1.89
N SER A 4 3.78 -31.51 1.02
CA SER A 4 4.65 -30.35 0.72
C SER A 4 3.86 -29.30 -0.07
N THR A 5 3.78 -28.09 0.45
CA THR A 5 3.11 -26.95 -0.19
C THR A 5 4.13 -26.03 -0.86
N ALA A 6 3.65 -25.02 -1.63
CA ALA A 6 4.50 -24.00 -2.27
C ALA A 6 5.38 -23.22 -1.27
N PHE A 7 5.00 -23.15 0.00
CA PHE A 7 5.70 -22.37 1.04
C PHE A 7 6.95 -23.09 1.60
N HIS A 8 7.09 -24.39 1.36
CA HIS A 8 8.28 -25.16 1.75
C HIS A 8 9.47 -24.94 0.81
N ASP A 9 9.23 -24.34 -0.39
CA ASP A 9 10.28 -23.99 -1.32
C ASP A 9 10.11 -22.53 -1.78
N LEU A 10 11.08 -21.67 -1.46
CA LEU A 10 11.04 -20.25 -1.77
C LEU A 10 10.95 -19.95 -3.27
N ALA A 11 11.51 -20.80 -4.14
CA ALA A 11 11.38 -20.61 -5.58
C ALA A 11 9.93 -20.84 -6.04
N THR A 12 9.28 -21.87 -5.54
CA THR A 12 7.87 -22.17 -5.79
C THR A 12 6.95 -21.09 -5.20
N PHE A 13 7.21 -20.63 -3.97
CA PHE A 13 6.47 -19.53 -3.34
C PHE A 13 6.54 -18.24 -4.17
N LEU A 14 7.73 -17.86 -4.64
CA LEU A 14 7.92 -16.66 -5.45
C LEU A 14 7.27 -16.77 -6.84
N ALA A 15 7.10 -17.99 -7.35
CA ALA A 15 6.45 -18.25 -8.63
C ALA A 15 4.91 -18.21 -8.57
N LEU A 16 4.31 -18.15 -7.39
CA LEU A 16 2.85 -18.05 -7.25
C LEU A 16 2.32 -16.80 -7.96
N PRO A 17 1.25 -16.91 -8.75
CA PRO A 17 0.62 -15.77 -9.42
C PRO A 17 0.07 -14.75 -8.41
N ARG A 18 0.29 -13.45 -8.68
CA ARG A 18 -0.12 -12.34 -7.81
C ARG A 18 -1.16 -11.50 -8.51
N VAL A 19 -2.40 -11.65 -8.10
CA VAL A 19 -3.54 -10.89 -8.64
C VAL A 19 -3.55 -9.50 -8.02
N SER A 20 -3.77 -8.48 -8.87
CA SER A 20 -3.87 -7.07 -8.47
C SER A 20 -4.75 -6.32 -9.47
N SER A 21 -5.34 -5.22 -9.04
CA SER A 21 -6.22 -4.33 -9.81
C SER A 21 -7.43 -5.00 -10.47
N LEU A 22 -8.53 -4.26 -10.59
CA LEU A 22 -9.76 -4.70 -11.25
C LEU A 22 -10.30 -3.57 -12.12
N ALA A 23 -10.80 -3.91 -13.32
CA ALA A 23 -11.52 -3.00 -14.20
C ALA A 23 -12.70 -3.71 -14.85
N LEU A 24 -13.88 -3.09 -14.79
CA LEU A 24 -15.10 -3.57 -15.41
C LEU A 24 -15.40 -2.76 -16.68
N SER A 25 -15.80 -3.41 -17.77
CA SER A 25 -16.20 -2.73 -19.00
C SER A 25 -17.51 -1.93 -18.78
N PRO A 26 -17.74 -0.85 -19.57
CA PRO A 26 -18.93 0.00 -19.41
C PRO A 26 -20.26 -0.72 -19.61
N ASP A 27 -20.27 -1.84 -20.34
CA ASP A 27 -21.44 -2.71 -20.52
C ASP A 27 -21.56 -3.82 -19.45
N GLY A 28 -20.62 -3.90 -18.49
CA GLY A 28 -20.59 -4.89 -17.42
C GLY A 28 -20.24 -6.32 -17.86
N THR A 29 -19.90 -6.54 -19.14
CA THR A 29 -19.71 -7.90 -19.69
C THR A 29 -18.29 -8.44 -19.56
N ARG A 30 -17.29 -7.58 -19.33
CA ARG A 30 -15.88 -7.93 -19.24
C ARG A 30 -15.28 -7.39 -17.94
N LEU A 31 -14.66 -8.28 -17.17
CA LEU A 31 -13.88 -7.93 -16.00
C LEU A 31 -12.39 -8.24 -16.27
N VAL A 32 -11.51 -7.30 -16.06
CA VAL A 32 -10.06 -7.45 -16.31
C VAL A 32 -9.28 -7.24 -15.04
N THR A 33 -8.30 -8.11 -14.78
CA THR A 33 -7.36 -8.02 -13.65
C THR A 33 -5.93 -8.09 -14.18
N ALA A 34 -4.98 -7.53 -13.43
CA ALA A 34 -3.56 -7.73 -13.66
C ALA A 34 -3.06 -8.91 -12.80
N VAL A 35 -2.24 -9.76 -13.39
CA VAL A 35 -1.59 -10.87 -12.69
C VAL A 35 -0.09 -10.77 -12.92
N GLN A 36 0.67 -10.70 -11.82
CA GLN A 36 2.12 -10.71 -11.86
C GLN A 36 2.64 -12.14 -11.70
N GLU A 37 3.59 -12.52 -12.54
CA GLU A 37 4.32 -13.78 -12.54
C GLU A 37 5.82 -13.50 -12.56
N LEU A 38 6.65 -14.45 -12.16
CA LEU A 38 8.09 -14.34 -12.32
C LEU A 38 8.46 -14.34 -13.82
N SER A 39 9.41 -13.47 -14.21
CA SER A 39 10.07 -13.52 -15.51
C SER A 39 10.77 -14.88 -15.70
N ALA A 40 11.01 -15.26 -16.96
CA ALA A 40 11.64 -16.54 -17.30
C ALA A 40 13.04 -16.73 -16.65
N ASP A 41 13.76 -15.61 -16.40
CA ASP A 41 15.05 -15.59 -15.73
C ASP A 41 14.94 -15.46 -14.20
N GLY A 42 13.71 -15.37 -13.65
CA GLY A 42 13.44 -15.26 -12.21
C GLY A 42 13.90 -13.95 -11.55
N THR A 43 14.28 -12.93 -12.32
CA THR A 43 14.90 -11.70 -11.79
C THR A 43 13.92 -10.58 -11.47
N ARG A 44 12.69 -10.64 -11.99
CA ARG A 44 11.66 -9.63 -11.80
C ARG A 44 10.25 -10.22 -11.86
N PHE A 45 9.28 -9.48 -11.34
CA PHE A 45 7.86 -9.76 -11.57
C PHE A 45 7.39 -9.03 -12.85
N VAL A 46 6.61 -9.72 -13.68
CA VAL A 46 6.07 -9.22 -14.94
C VAL A 46 4.55 -9.34 -14.88
N GLY A 47 3.85 -8.21 -15.00
CA GLY A 47 2.39 -8.17 -15.06
C GLY A 47 1.86 -8.57 -16.42
N ALA A 48 0.70 -9.22 -16.44
CA ALA A 48 -0.10 -9.46 -17.64
C ALA A 48 -1.56 -9.21 -17.32
N LEU A 49 -2.34 -8.77 -18.32
CA LEU A 49 -3.77 -8.58 -18.15
C LEU A 49 -4.52 -9.88 -18.45
N TRP A 50 -5.49 -10.19 -17.59
CA TRP A 50 -6.35 -11.36 -17.68
C TRP A 50 -7.80 -10.94 -17.65
N GLU A 51 -8.60 -11.52 -18.52
CA GLU A 51 -10.06 -11.39 -18.51
C GLU A 51 -10.66 -12.47 -17.62
N VAL A 52 -11.46 -12.03 -16.66
CA VAL A 52 -12.21 -12.83 -15.71
C VAL A 52 -13.68 -12.81 -16.14
N ASP A 53 -14.35 -13.95 -16.12
CA ASP A 53 -15.78 -13.99 -16.43
C ASP A 53 -16.61 -13.39 -15.25
N PRO A 54 -17.33 -12.27 -15.45
CA PRO A 54 -18.13 -11.67 -14.38
C PRO A 54 -19.22 -12.59 -13.83
N ALA A 55 -19.69 -13.56 -14.65
CA ALA A 55 -20.65 -14.57 -14.24
C ALA A 55 -20.02 -15.76 -13.48
N GLY A 56 -18.69 -15.90 -13.55
CA GLY A 56 -17.95 -16.98 -12.90
C GLY A 56 -18.12 -18.37 -13.53
N GLN A 57 -18.58 -18.44 -14.78
CA GLN A 57 -18.87 -19.72 -15.48
C GLN A 57 -17.73 -20.21 -16.37
N ARG A 58 -16.82 -19.32 -16.76
CA ARG A 58 -15.71 -19.60 -17.66
C ARG A 58 -14.36 -19.36 -16.96
N PRO A 59 -13.30 -20.12 -17.31
CA PRO A 59 -11.97 -19.88 -16.79
C PRO A 59 -11.44 -18.51 -17.27
N ALA A 60 -10.53 -17.93 -16.45
CA ALA A 60 -9.86 -16.69 -16.83
C ALA A 60 -9.00 -16.88 -18.08
N ARG A 61 -8.91 -15.83 -18.90
CA ARG A 61 -8.17 -15.81 -20.17
C ARG A 61 -7.11 -14.70 -20.17
N ARG A 62 -5.86 -15.07 -20.43
CA ARG A 62 -4.77 -14.08 -20.60
C ARG A 62 -4.97 -13.25 -21.86
N LEU A 63 -4.94 -11.92 -21.73
CA LEU A 63 -5.11 -10.97 -22.83
C LEU A 63 -3.77 -10.49 -23.39
N THR A 64 -2.77 -10.28 -22.53
CA THR A 64 -1.50 -9.66 -22.94
C THR A 64 -0.29 -10.54 -22.56
N ARG A 65 0.84 -10.36 -23.26
CA ARG A 65 2.03 -11.23 -23.12
C ARG A 65 3.35 -10.48 -23.29
N SER A 66 3.43 -9.18 -23.04
CA SER A 66 4.71 -8.48 -23.16
C SER A 66 5.69 -8.92 -22.06
N GLY A 67 6.92 -9.13 -22.42
CA GLY A 67 8.00 -9.37 -21.46
C GLY A 67 8.36 -8.15 -20.60
N ARG A 68 7.82 -6.97 -20.91
CA ARG A 68 8.01 -5.74 -20.11
C ARG A 68 6.93 -5.53 -19.06
N GLY A 69 5.81 -6.22 -19.19
CA GLY A 69 4.66 -6.17 -18.28
C GLY A 69 3.60 -5.15 -18.68
N GLU A 70 2.40 -5.40 -18.18
CA GLU A 70 1.22 -4.55 -18.31
C GLU A 70 0.57 -4.37 -16.94
N SER A 71 -0.01 -3.18 -16.70
CA SER A 71 -0.65 -2.82 -15.43
C SER A 71 -1.76 -1.80 -15.60
N ALA A 72 -2.49 -1.53 -14.52
CA ALA A 72 -3.50 -0.48 -14.43
C ALA A 72 -4.56 -0.54 -15.56
N PRO A 73 -5.29 -1.64 -15.75
CA PRO A 73 -6.34 -1.71 -16.76
C PRO A 73 -7.47 -0.72 -16.50
N ARG A 74 -7.99 -0.08 -17.56
CA ARG A 74 -9.17 0.76 -17.58
C ARG A 74 -9.90 0.62 -18.90
N PHE A 75 -11.18 0.91 -18.94
CA PHE A 75 -11.95 0.90 -20.19
C PHE A 75 -12.34 2.31 -20.62
N LEU A 76 -12.38 2.52 -21.94
CA LEU A 76 -13.10 3.63 -22.56
C LEU A 76 -14.58 3.27 -22.75
N PRO A 77 -15.48 4.25 -22.98
CA PRO A 77 -16.92 4.01 -23.17
C PRO A 77 -17.25 3.05 -24.32
N ASP A 78 -16.40 2.97 -25.34
CA ASP A 78 -16.57 2.06 -26.47
C ASP A 78 -16.10 0.61 -26.19
N GLY A 79 -15.65 0.33 -24.96
CA GLY A 79 -15.13 -0.98 -24.55
C GLY A 79 -13.66 -1.23 -24.90
N THR A 80 -12.95 -0.24 -25.45
CA THR A 80 -11.48 -0.31 -25.64
C THR A 80 -10.79 -0.38 -24.28
N LEU A 81 -9.92 -1.39 -24.11
CA LEU A 81 -9.13 -1.58 -22.89
C LEU A 81 -7.84 -0.78 -22.97
N LEU A 82 -7.63 0.10 -22.00
CA LEU A 82 -6.37 0.84 -21.80
C LEU A 82 -5.52 0.20 -20.73
N PHE A 83 -4.19 0.38 -20.82
CA PHE A 83 -3.25 -0.09 -19.81
C PHE A 83 -1.88 0.59 -19.94
N LEU A 84 -1.08 0.56 -18.87
CA LEU A 84 0.29 1.02 -18.89
C LEU A 84 1.26 -0.11 -19.25
N SER A 85 2.23 0.19 -20.08
CA SER A 85 3.34 -0.72 -20.42
C SER A 85 4.56 0.05 -20.93
N SER A 86 5.76 -0.46 -20.60
CA SER A 86 7.03 0.00 -21.17
C SER A 86 7.51 -0.89 -22.32
N ARG A 87 6.60 -1.57 -23.02
CA ARG A 87 6.92 -2.34 -24.22
C ARG A 87 7.38 -1.46 -25.37
N PRO A 88 8.32 -1.90 -26.23
CA PRO A 88 8.71 -1.15 -27.41
C PRO A 88 7.58 -1.10 -28.45
N VAL A 89 7.54 -0.04 -29.25
CA VAL A 89 6.59 0.13 -30.37
C VAL A 89 6.96 -0.75 -31.54
N ALA A 90 8.26 -1.00 -31.75
CA ALA A 90 8.82 -1.92 -32.75
C ALA A 90 9.83 -2.84 -32.07
N ASP A 91 10.11 -4.01 -32.65
CA ASP A 91 11.15 -4.89 -32.11
C ASP A 91 12.50 -4.14 -32.07
N PRO A 92 13.11 -4.02 -30.89
CA PRO A 92 14.43 -3.39 -30.79
C PRO A 92 15.43 -4.22 -31.55
N GLY A 93 16.25 -3.58 -32.37
CA GLY A 93 17.39 -4.24 -33.04
C GLY A 93 18.36 -4.81 -32.00
N GLU A 94 19.11 -5.86 -32.38
CA GLU A 94 20.10 -6.47 -31.49
C GLU A 94 21.09 -5.42 -30.97
N GLY A 95 21.10 -5.16 -29.65
CA GLY A 95 22.11 -4.33 -28.97
C GLY A 95 21.63 -3.02 -28.34
N GLU A 96 20.38 -2.62 -28.49
CA GLU A 96 19.81 -1.48 -27.78
C GLU A 96 19.12 -1.98 -26.49
N GLU A 97 19.74 -1.69 -25.32
CA GLU A 97 19.01 -1.67 -24.03
C GLU A 97 18.05 -0.49 -24.06
N ASP A 98 16.88 -0.72 -24.62
CA ASP A 98 15.84 0.29 -24.74
C ASP A 98 15.16 0.46 -23.37
N LYS A 99 15.63 1.47 -22.60
CA LYS A 99 14.93 1.97 -21.41
C LYS A 99 13.73 2.78 -21.87
N GLN A 100 12.67 2.10 -22.26
CA GLN A 100 11.44 2.76 -22.62
C GLN A 100 10.64 3.08 -21.37
N GLU A 101 10.26 4.34 -21.23
CA GLU A 101 9.37 4.80 -20.17
C GLU A 101 7.97 4.21 -20.34
N ALA A 102 7.19 4.13 -19.24
CA ALA A 102 5.82 3.63 -19.31
C ALA A 102 4.95 4.55 -20.20
N ALA A 103 4.23 3.96 -21.12
CA ALA A 103 3.29 4.61 -22.02
C ALA A 103 1.89 4.04 -21.85
N LEU A 104 0.88 4.78 -22.31
CA LEU A 104 -0.50 4.32 -22.37
C LEU A 104 -0.74 3.55 -23.69
N TRP A 105 -1.25 2.35 -23.54
CA TRP A 105 -1.55 1.42 -24.64
C TRP A 105 -3.04 1.14 -24.70
N SER A 106 -3.55 0.83 -25.89
CA SER A 106 -4.94 0.46 -26.13
C SER A 106 -5.04 -0.93 -26.77
N LEU A 107 -6.05 -1.69 -26.35
CA LEU A 107 -6.47 -2.94 -26.94
C LEU A 107 -7.95 -2.80 -27.36
N PRO A 108 -8.28 -2.92 -28.68
CA PRO A 108 -9.64 -2.73 -29.17
C PRO A 108 -10.65 -3.67 -28.49
N ALA A 109 -11.90 -3.22 -28.32
CA ALA A 109 -12.97 -4.01 -27.69
C ALA A 109 -13.19 -5.37 -28.36
N GLY A 110 -13.08 -5.44 -29.69
CA GLY A 110 -13.19 -6.68 -30.49
C GLY A 110 -11.97 -7.59 -30.41
N GLY A 111 -10.92 -7.23 -29.66
CA GLY A 111 -9.62 -7.91 -29.65
C GLY A 111 -8.72 -7.43 -30.80
N GLY A 112 -7.56 -8.06 -30.93
CA GLY A 112 -6.53 -7.68 -31.90
C GLY A 112 -5.19 -7.39 -31.24
N GLU A 113 -4.34 -6.62 -31.89
CA GLU A 113 -3.03 -6.21 -31.36
C GLU A 113 -3.15 -4.89 -30.61
N ALA A 114 -2.45 -4.81 -29.49
CA ALA A 114 -2.39 -3.59 -28.73
C ALA A 114 -1.49 -2.55 -29.41
N SER A 115 -1.92 -1.30 -29.43
CA SER A 115 -1.19 -0.17 -29.99
C SER A 115 -0.87 0.90 -28.94
N GLN A 116 0.25 1.60 -29.10
CA GLN A 116 0.59 2.72 -28.26
C GLN A 116 -0.36 3.90 -28.56
N LEU A 117 -1.07 4.37 -27.52
CA LEU A 117 -2.02 5.45 -27.62
C LEU A 117 -1.40 6.80 -27.28
N LEU A 118 -0.60 6.85 -26.21
CA LEU A 118 -0.01 8.06 -25.71
C LEU A 118 1.34 7.77 -25.03
N ALA A 119 2.34 8.59 -25.32
CA ALA A 119 3.65 8.54 -24.69
C ALA A 119 4.11 9.92 -24.24
N ARG A 120 4.99 9.95 -23.25
CA ARG A 120 5.71 11.13 -22.79
C ARG A 120 7.16 10.79 -22.52
N ALA A 121 8.06 11.71 -22.77
CA ALA A 121 9.51 11.52 -22.55
C ALA A 121 9.89 11.21 -21.10
N GLY A 122 9.04 11.59 -20.14
CA GLY A 122 9.18 11.27 -18.71
C GLY A 122 8.28 10.13 -18.23
N GLY A 123 7.65 9.41 -19.16
CA GLY A 123 6.67 8.36 -18.85
C GLY A 123 5.29 8.88 -18.44
N ILE A 124 4.36 7.94 -18.29
CA ILE A 124 3.00 8.16 -17.75
C ILE A 124 2.91 7.34 -16.46
N GLY A 125 2.69 8.04 -15.33
CA GLY A 125 2.67 7.40 -14.01
C GLY A 125 1.31 6.86 -13.59
N GLU A 126 0.25 7.59 -13.93
CA GLU A 126 -1.14 7.26 -13.61
C GLU A 126 -2.08 7.78 -14.69
N TYR A 127 -3.28 7.26 -14.75
CA TYR A 127 -4.32 7.77 -15.64
C TYR A 127 -5.71 7.33 -15.19
N THR A 128 -6.74 8.05 -15.69
CA THR A 128 -8.15 7.67 -15.54
C THR A 128 -8.93 8.03 -16.79
N THR A 129 -10.12 7.46 -16.95
CA THR A 129 -11.02 7.64 -18.09
C THR A 129 -12.37 8.21 -17.63
N ALA A 130 -13.01 9.05 -18.44
CA ALA A 130 -14.39 9.40 -18.23
C ALA A 130 -15.32 8.23 -18.58
N THR A 131 -16.46 8.12 -17.91
CA THR A 131 -17.42 7.02 -18.17
C THR A 131 -18.35 7.31 -19.34
N GLY A 132 -18.57 8.56 -19.69
CA GLY A 132 -19.48 9.02 -20.77
C GLY A 132 -18.78 9.68 -21.94
N SER A 133 -17.44 9.80 -21.94
CA SER A 133 -16.69 10.37 -23.06
C SER A 133 -15.32 9.68 -23.22
N ALA A 134 -14.69 9.83 -24.38
CA ALA A 134 -13.36 9.29 -24.66
C ALA A 134 -12.21 10.08 -23.96
N ARG A 135 -12.52 11.03 -23.08
CA ARG A 135 -11.51 11.83 -22.40
C ARG A 135 -10.70 10.99 -21.43
N ILE A 136 -9.39 11.25 -21.43
CA ILE A 136 -8.42 10.65 -20.52
C ILE A 136 -7.73 11.74 -19.73
N ALA A 137 -7.58 11.56 -18.42
CA ALA A 137 -6.66 12.34 -17.60
C ALA A 137 -5.45 11.48 -17.24
N PHE A 138 -4.25 12.05 -17.27
CA PHE A 138 -3.01 11.32 -16.99
C PHE A 138 -1.96 12.20 -16.33
N GLY A 139 -1.16 11.58 -15.47
CA GLY A 139 0.00 12.19 -14.82
C GLY A 139 1.27 11.96 -15.64
N ALA A 140 1.99 13.04 -15.94
CA ALA A 140 3.32 13.00 -16.54
C ALA A 140 4.17 14.14 -15.99
N SER A 141 5.50 14.04 -16.08
CA SER A 141 6.39 15.07 -15.53
C SER A 141 7.04 15.90 -16.62
N LEU A 142 7.21 17.19 -16.34
CA LEU A 142 7.95 18.15 -17.18
C LEU A 142 9.21 18.64 -16.49
N LEU A 143 10.32 18.80 -17.21
CA LEU A 143 11.49 19.48 -16.70
C LEU A 143 11.22 20.98 -16.48
N PRO A 144 11.83 21.61 -15.47
CA PRO A 144 11.70 23.05 -15.26
C PRO A 144 12.07 23.85 -16.51
N GLY A 145 11.19 24.79 -16.89
CA GLY A 145 11.33 25.61 -18.08
C GLY A 145 10.80 24.96 -19.37
N ALA A 146 10.33 23.70 -19.35
CA ALA A 146 9.65 23.11 -20.49
C ALA A 146 8.32 23.84 -20.74
N THR A 147 8.05 24.22 -21.99
CA THR A 147 6.82 24.89 -22.41
C THR A 147 5.78 23.94 -23.00
N ASP A 148 6.24 22.77 -23.43
CA ASP A 148 5.44 21.72 -24.08
C ASP A 148 6.22 20.40 -24.06
N ALA A 149 5.59 19.31 -24.54
CA ALA A 149 6.18 17.99 -24.55
C ALA A 149 7.45 17.86 -25.43
N GLU A 150 7.50 18.54 -26.56
CA GLU A 150 8.68 18.53 -27.44
C GLU A 150 9.85 19.28 -26.81
N HIS A 151 9.58 20.39 -26.12
CA HIS A 151 10.62 21.10 -25.38
C HIS A 151 11.14 20.28 -24.22
N ASP A 152 10.27 19.60 -23.47
CA ASP A 152 10.69 18.69 -22.38
C ASP A 152 11.60 17.57 -22.91
N GLU A 153 11.25 16.94 -24.05
CA GLU A 153 12.08 15.92 -24.68
C GLU A 153 13.48 16.44 -25.05
N ARG A 154 13.54 17.62 -25.68
CA ARG A 154 14.82 18.27 -26.01
C ARG A 154 15.67 18.57 -24.76
N LEU A 155 15.04 19.05 -23.68
CA LEU A 155 15.74 19.33 -22.42
C LEU A 155 16.25 18.03 -21.78
N ARG A 156 15.45 16.95 -21.75
CA ARG A 156 15.87 15.64 -21.26
C ARG A 156 17.05 15.09 -22.07
N GLU A 157 16.98 15.20 -23.39
CA GLU A 157 18.07 14.76 -24.26
C GLU A 157 19.36 15.58 -24.03
N ALA A 158 19.24 16.90 -23.93
CA ALA A 158 20.37 17.78 -23.64
C ALA A 158 21.04 17.43 -22.30
N ARG A 159 20.23 17.21 -21.26
CA ARG A 159 20.67 16.79 -19.93
C ARG A 159 21.39 15.44 -19.98
N ARG A 160 20.83 14.45 -20.69
CA ARG A 160 21.41 13.11 -20.88
C ARG A 160 22.76 13.19 -21.62
N LYS A 161 22.84 13.97 -22.73
CA LYS A 161 24.07 14.19 -23.48
C LYS A 161 25.16 14.88 -22.65
N ALA A 162 24.78 15.85 -21.82
CA ALA A 162 25.67 16.53 -20.90
C ALA A 162 26.06 15.69 -19.67
N LYS A 163 25.46 14.51 -19.46
CA LYS A 163 25.64 13.62 -18.30
C LYS A 163 25.43 14.35 -16.96
N VAL A 164 24.45 15.27 -16.90
CA VAL A 164 24.08 15.99 -15.67
C VAL A 164 23.08 15.15 -14.88
N SER A 165 23.46 14.73 -13.66
CA SER A 165 22.60 14.03 -12.70
C SER A 165 22.14 14.91 -11.55
N ALA A 166 22.75 16.09 -11.35
CA ALA A 166 22.42 16.98 -10.24
C ALA A 166 20.97 17.47 -10.29
N ILE A 167 20.34 17.61 -9.13
CA ILE A 167 18.98 18.15 -8.95
C ILE A 167 19.10 19.37 -8.04
N LEU A 168 18.50 20.49 -8.44
CA LEU A 168 18.34 21.67 -7.61
C LEU A 168 16.95 21.66 -7.00
N HIS A 169 16.88 21.53 -5.67
CA HIS A 169 15.64 21.60 -4.92
C HIS A 169 15.47 22.99 -4.28
N GLU A 170 14.29 23.53 -4.37
CA GLU A 170 13.88 24.82 -3.77
C GLU A 170 12.78 24.64 -2.72
N SER A 171 12.36 23.39 -2.46
CA SER A 171 11.35 23.03 -1.48
C SER A 171 11.57 21.59 -0.98
N VAL A 172 10.91 21.25 0.14
CA VAL A 172 10.88 19.90 0.71
C VAL A 172 9.59 19.18 0.32
N PRO A 173 9.56 17.82 0.32
CA PRO A 173 10.71 16.91 0.49
C PRO A 173 11.53 16.77 -0.80
N VAL A 174 12.79 16.32 -0.68
CA VAL A 174 13.67 16.03 -1.84
C VAL A 174 13.62 14.58 -2.27
N ARG A 175 13.05 13.74 -1.43
CA ARG A 175 12.90 12.27 -1.60
C ARG A 175 11.55 11.84 -1.09
N TYR A 176 11.03 10.74 -1.59
CA TYR A 176 9.80 10.14 -1.10
C TYR A 176 9.83 8.62 -1.32
N TRP A 177 9.58 7.86 -0.27
CA TRP A 177 9.55 6.41 -0.22
C TRP A 177 10.90 5.76 -0.59
N ASP A 178 11.16 5.52 -1.87
CA ASP A 178 12.40 4.95 -2.43
C ASP A 178 12.90 5.72 -3.67
N GLN A 179 12.33 6.91 -3.92
CA GLN A 179 12.58 7.71 -5.11
C GLN A 179 13.12 9.10 -4.78
N ASP A 180 14.15 9.53 -5.54
CA ASP A 180 14.54 10.92 -5.57
C ASP A 180 13.47 11.74 -6.32
N LEU A 181 13.05 12.87 -5.77
CA LEU A 181 12.09 13.77 -6.42
C LEU A 181 12.80 14.76 -7.34
N GLY A 182 12.24 15.00 -8.53
CA GLY A 182 12.81 15.91 -9.52
C GLY A 182 13.90 15.29 -10.41
N PRO A 183 14.54 16.11 -11.26
CA PRO A 183 14.27 17.54 -11.47
C PRO A 183 12.94 17.83 -12.17
N ALA A 184 12.30 16.81 -12.80
CA ALA A 184 11.03 17.00 -13.46
C ALA A 184 9.88 17.11 -12.43
N VAL A 185 8.97 18.03 -12.70
CA VAL A 185 7.79 18.29 -11.86
C VAL A 185 6.60 17.51 -12.43
N PRO A 186 5.91 16.69 -11.63
CA PRO A 186 4.67 16.05 -12.07
C PRO A 186 3.60 17.10 -12.41
N HIS A 187 2.86 16.87 -13.48
CA HIS A 187 1.70 17.64 -13.93
C HIS A 187 0.52 16.71 -14.18
N MET A 188 -0.68 17.25 -14.06
CA MET A 188 -1.91 16.59 -14.52
C MET A 188 -2.26 17.09 -15.91
N PHE A 189 -2.49 16.18 -16.83
CA PHE A 189 -2.91 16.46 -18.21
C PHE A 189 -4.25 15.83 -18.51
N THR A 190 -4.96 16.41 -19.46
CA THR A 190 -6.15 15.80 -20.08
C THR A 190 -6.01 15.77 -21.61
N VAL A 191 -6.65 14.82 -22.24
CA VAL A 191 -6.77 14.71 -23.69
C VAL A 191 -8.19 14.28 -24.06
N ALA A 192 -8.80 14.97 -25.06
CA ALA A 192 -10.22 14.77 -25.39
C ALA A 192 -10.48 13.43 -26.06
N ASP A 193 -9.65 13.08 -27.04
CA ASP A 193 -9.66 11.80 -27.74
C ASP A 193 -8.24 11.47 -28.19
N ALA A 194 -7.68 10.46 -27.55
CA ALA A 194 -6.31 10.04 -27.86
C ALA A 194 -6.24 9.19 -29.16
N ALA A 195 -7.36 8.64 -29.62
CA ALA A 195 -7.41 7.80 -30.83
C ALA A 195 -7.26 8.63 -32.12
N GLU A 196 -7.57 9.92 -32.10
CA GLU A 196 -7.41 10.83 -33.25
C GLU A 196 -5.96 11.29 -33.50
N GLY A 197 -4.98 10.67 -32.86
CA GLY A 197 -3.55 10.75 -33.23
C GLY A 197 -2.93 12.14 -33.22
N GLY A 198 -3.42 13.09 -32.42
CA GLY A 198 -2.89 14.45 -32.47
C GLY A 198 -3.60 15.47 -31.60
N ALA A 199 -4.58 15.11 -30.80
CA ALA A 199 -5.17 16.04 -29.86
C ALA A 199 -4.11 16.51 -28.86
N ALA A 200 -3.85 17.83 -28.82
CA ALA A 200 -2.91 18.42 -27.86
C ALA A 200 -3.41 18.16 -26.44
N ALA A 201 -2.56 17.60 -25.61
CA ALA A 201 -2.89 17.43 -24.20
C ALA A 201 -2.95 18.81 -23.51
N VAL A 202 -3.96 19.00 -22.68
CA VAL A 202 -4.17 20.21 -21.88
C VAL A 202 -3.48 20.03 -20.54
N ASP A 203 -2.61 20.94 -20.17
CA ASP A 203 -1.96 20.97 -18.86
C ASP A 203 -2.93 21.57 -17.83
N CYS A 204 -3.30 20.80 -16.82
CA CYS A 204 -4.17 21.20 -15.72
C CYS A 204 -3.38 21.67 -14.47
N GLY A 205 -2.07 21.72 -14.56
CA GLY A 205 -1.20 22.27 -13.53
C GLY A 205 -0.21 21.30 -12.90
N ALA A 206 0.77 21.90 -12.25
CA ALA A 206 1.80 21.18 -11.52
C ALA A 206 1.23 20.48 -10.29
N ARG A 207 1.85 19.36 -9.91
CA ARG A 207 1.35 18.47 -8.89
C ARG A 207 2.47 17.91 -8.01
N ARG A 208 2.27 17.84 -6.72
CA ARG A 208 3.13 17.08 -5.80
C ARG A 208 2.55 15.68 -5.56
N ALA A 209 2.50 14.87 -6.62
CA ALA A 209 1.83 13.58 -6.65
C ALA A 209 2.40 12.52 -5.69
N ALA A 210 3.65 12.66 -5.26
CA ALA A 210 4.27 11.73 -4.32
C ALA A 210 3.58 11.73 -2.94
N ILE A 211 2.97 12.86 -2.54
CA ILE A 211 2.39 13.06 -1.20
C ILE A 211 0.87 12.92 -1.23
N ALA A 212 0.22 13.22 -2.37
CA ALA A 212 -1.23 13.27 -2.51
C ALA A 212 -1.70 12.41 -3.68
N GLN A 213 -2.67 11.53 -3.46
CA GLN A 213 -3.07 10.52 -4.43
C GLN A 213 -4.52 10.66 -4.87
N GLY A 214 -4.79 10.24 -6.08
CA GLY A 214 -6.11 10.16 -6.67
C GLY A 214 -6.34 11.17 -7.79
N VAL A 215 -6.99 10.68 -8.83
CA VAL A 215 -7.47 11.44 -10.00
C VAL A 215 -8.80 10.88 -10.45
N ALA A 216 -9.73 11.76 -10.78
CA ALA A 216 -11.05 11.42 -11.34
C ALA A 216 -11.42 12.38 -12.47
N LEU A 217 -12.21 11.88 -13.43
CA LEU A 217 -12.91 12.69 -14.43
C LEU A 217 -14.42 12.69 -14.11
N SER A 218 -15.08 13.81 -14.35
CA SER A 218 -16.54 13.82 -14.37
C SER A 218 -17.06 12.87 -15.45
N PRO A 219 -18.25 12.30 -15.31
CA PRO A 219 -18.79 11.34 -16.28
C PRO A 219 -18.77 11.85 -17.72
N ASP A 220 -19.10 13.11 -17.96
CA ASP A 220 -19.07 13.77 -19.26
C ASP A 220 -17.65 14.16 -19.74
N GLY A 221 -16.66 14.07 -18.84
CA GLY A 221 -15.27 14.44 -19.11
C GLY A 221 -15.01 15.95 -19.11
N SER A 222 -15.94 16.79 -18.69
CA SER A 222 -15.76 18.26 -18.69
C SER A 222 -14.86 18.73 -17.54
N LEU A 223 -14.80 17.99 -16.42
CA LEU A 223 -14.03 18.31 -15.23
C LEU A 223 -13.00 17.20 -14.93
N VAL A 224 -11.84 17.62 -14.42
CA VAL A 224 -10.85 16.72 -13.80
C VAL A 224 -10.65 17.13 -12.34
N ALA A 225 -10.69 16.18 -11.42
CA ALA A 225 -10.34 16.35 -10.02
C ALA A 225 -9.08 15.56 -9.71
N TYR A 226 -8.12 16.17 -9.02
CA TYR A 226 -6.88 15.47 -8.63
C TYR A 226 -6.36 15.99 -7.28
N ALA A 227 -5.78 15.08 -6.51
CA ALA A 227 -5.11 15.45 -5.28
C ALA A 227 -3.69 15.96 -5.56
N THR A 228 -3.27 16.98 -4.81
CA THR A 228 -1.91 17.54 -4.82
C THR A 228 -1.56 18.07 -3.44
N ALA A 229 -0.26 18.21 -3.14
CA ALA A 229 0.16 18.82 -1.88
C ALA A 229 0.45 20.31 -2.06
N VAL A 230 0.02 21.11 -1.09
CA VAL A 230 0.30 22.56 -0.97
C VAL A 230 1.07 22.83 0.32
N GLY A 231 1.63 24.04 0.46
CA GLY A 231 2.45 24.47 1.58
C GLY A 231 3.93 24.51 1.24
N SER A 232 4.66 25.44 1.85
CA SER A 232 6.09 25.68 1.63
C SER A 232 6.95 25.22 2.80
N LEU A 233 6.43 25.34 4.03
CA LEU A 233 7.11 24.88 5.24
C LEU A 233 6.72 23.43 5.55
N PRO A 234 7.60 22.66 6.20
CA PRO A 234 7.32 21.25 6.51
C PRO A 234 6.00 21.00 7.25
N ASP A 235 5.64 21.86 8.19
CA ASP A 235 4.41 21.76 8.99
C ASP A 235 3.14 22.26 8.26
N GLU A 236 3.31 23.02 7.17
CA GLU A 236 2.21 23.51 6.33
C GLU A 236 1.82 22.51 5.23
N ILE A 237 2.73 21.61 4.84
CA ILE A 237 2.47 20.66 3.75
C ILE A 237 1.21 19.84 4.10
N ARG A 238 0.24 19.88 3.17
CA ARG A 238 -1.02 19.16 3.27
C ARG A 238 -1.57 18.79 1.90
N SER A 239 -2.33 17.72 1.84
CA SER A 239 -3.03 17.30 0.64
C SER A 239 -4.33 18.12 0.45
N VAL A 240 -4.59 18.48 -0.80
CA VAL A 240 -5.80 19.20 -1.25
C VAL A 240 -6.30 18.56 -2.54
N VAL A 241 -7.61 18.71 -2.82
CA VAL A 241 -8.18 18.30 -4.11
C VAL A 241 -8.43 19.55 -4.96
N VAL A 242 -7.86 19.57 -6.16
CA VAL A 242 -8.08 20.58 -7.18
C VAL A 242 -9.07 20.05 -8.20
N VAL A 243 -10.10 20.84 -8.52
CA VAL A 243 -11.01 20.61 -9.64
C VAL A 243 -10.68 21.61 -10.74
N ALA A 244 -10.44 21.13 -11.95
CA ALA A 244 -10.13 21.96 -13.10
C ALA A 244 -11.05 21.62 -14.29
N ASN A 245 -11.26 22.61 -15.15
CA ASN A 245 -11.91 22.40 -16.44
C ASN A 245 -10.98 21.58 -17.34
N ALA A 246 -11.44 20.42 -17.79
CA ALA A 246 -10.63 19.47 -18.53
C ALA A 246 -10.30 19.90 -19.98
N GLU A 247 -10.97 20.92 -20.53
CA GLU A 247 -10.70 21.43 -21.89
C GLU A 247 -9.70 22.57 -21.88
N THR A 248 -9.66 23.36 -20.79
CA THR A 248 -8.83 24.57 -20.71
C THR A 248 -7.70 24.46 -19.71
N GLY A 249 -7.71 23.44 -18.85
CA GLY A 249 -6.79 23.29 -17.73
C GLY A 249 -7.00 24.27 -16.58
N LYS A 250 -7.99 25.17 -16.70
CA LYS A 250 -8.22 26.22 -15.70
C LYS A 250 -8.74 25.62 -14.40
N PRO A 251 -8.07 25.85 -13.24
CA PRO A 251 -8.63 25.47 -11.96
C PRO A 251 -9.93 26.24 -11.68
N LEU A 252 -10.91 25.53 -11.17
CA LEU A 252 -12.25 26.05 -10.84
C LEU A 252 -12.46 26.08 -9.34
N ARG A 253 -11.94 25.07 -8.61
CA ARG A 253 -12.10 24.94 -7.18
C ARG A 253 -10.91 24.23 -6.54
N MET A 254 -10.62 24.54 -5.29
CA MET A 254 -9.71 23.79 -4.42
C MET A 254 -10.45 23.45 -3.12
N LEU A 255 -10.54 22.14 -2.82
CA LEU A 255 -10.97 21.66 -1.51
C LEU A 255 -9.76 21.65 -0.60
N GLU A 256 -9.71 22.54 0.36
CA GLU A 256 -8.62 22.68 1.30
C GLU A 256 -9.11 23.06 2.70
N SER A 257 -8.32 22.69 3.71
CA SER A 257 -8.52 23.10 5.10
C SER A 257 -7.18 23.20 5.80
N PRO A 258 -6.98 24.16 6.71
CA PRO A 258 -5.77 24.18 7.56
C PRO A 258 -5.71 22.99 8.54
N GLU A 259 -6.86 22.40 8.87
CA GLU A 259 -7.00 21.33 9.88
C GLU A 259 -7.19 19.94 9.29
N ALA A 260 -7.40 19.84 7.96
CA ALA A 260 -7.65 18.57 7.29
C ALA A 260 -6.93 18.46 5.95
N GLU A 261 -6.75 17.25 5.49
CA GLU A 261 -6.23 16.86 4.20
C GLU A 261 -7.33 16.21 3.37
N PHE A 262 -7.33 16.41 2.05
CA PHE A 262 -8.31 15.85 1.13
C PHE A 262 -7.61 15.05 0.04
N ASP A 263 -8.07 13.82 -0.20
CA ASP A 263 -7.51 12.88 -1.15
C ASP A 263 -8.60 12.03 -1.83
N ALA A 264 -8.21 11.22 -2.81
CA ALA A 264 -9.04 10.21 -3.46
C ALA A 264 -10.41 10.75 -3.94
N PRO A 265 -10.46 11.78 -4.80
CA PRO A 265 -11.73 12.32 -5.31
C PRO A 265 -12.45 11.32 -6.21
N ALA A 266 -13.79 11.26 -6.09
CA ALA A 266 -14.69 10.53 -6.97
C ALA A 266 -15.92 11.40 -7.29
N PHE A 267 -16.24 11.59 -8.57
CA PHE A 267 -17.43 12.36 -8.98
C PHE A 267 -18.72 11.56 -8.78
N THR A 268 -19.79 12.28 -8.45
CA THR A 268 -21.15 11.74 -8.53
C THR A 268 -21.56 11.47 -9.99
N PRO A 269 -22.55 10.59 -10.24
CA PRO A 269 -22.96 10.23 -11.61
C PRO A 269 -23.43 11.40 -12.48
N ASP A 270 -23.94 12.47 -11.88
CA ASP A 270 -24.32 13.70 -12.56
C ASP A 270 -23.18 14.72 -12.72
N GLY A 271 -21.99 14.41 -12.17
CA GLY A 271 -20.80 15.25 -12.24
C GLY A 271 -20.84 16.54 -11.42
N ARG A 272 -21.87 16.74 -10.58
CA ARG A 272 -22.06 17.99 -9.83
C ARG A 272 -21.27 18.04 -8.53
N ASP A 273 -21.12 16.90 -7.89
CA ASP A 273 -20.48 16.78 -6.59
C ASP A 273 -19.29 15.83 -6.63
N LEU A 274 -18.45 15.94 -5.60
CA LEU A 274 -17.31 15.06 -5.32
C LEU A 274 -17.49 14.41 -3.96
N VAL A 275 -17.22 13.12 -3.89
CA VAL A 275 -16.90 12.41 -2.65
C VAL A 275 -15.40 12.26 -2.58
N CYS A 276 -14.78 12.59 -1.46
CA CYS A 276 -13.35 12.40 -1.23
C CYS A 276 -13.07 11.93 0.20
N SER A 277 -11.90 11.35 0.43
CA SER A 277 -11.40 11.12 1.78
C SER A 277 -11.02 12.45 2.41
N ARG A 278 -11.41 12.66 3.67
CA ARG A 278 -10.99 13.79 4.49
C ARG A 278 -10.32 13.27 5.74
N SER A 279 -9.04 13.61 5.92
CA SER A 279 -8.27 13.21 7.09
C SER A 279 -7.99 14.43 7.96
N ARG A 280 -8.41 14.40 9.23
CA ARG A 280 -8.00 15.42 10.20
C ARG A 280 -6.50 15.31 10.44
N ARG A 281 -5.80 16.44 10.42
CA ARG A 281 -4.35 16.46 10.63
C ARG A 281 -4.01 16.09 12.07
N VAL A 282 -2.99 15.26 12.20
CA VAL A 282 -2.48 14.84 13.52
C VAL A 282 -1.92 16.01 14.30
N THR A 283 -2.03 15.93 15.63
CA THR A 283 -1.35 16.81 16.59
C THR A 283 -0.61 15.97 17.62
N TRP A 284 0.08 16.60 18.55
CA TRP A 284 0.74 15.87 19.63
C TRP A 284 -0.23 15.02 20.47
N ASP A 285 -1.40 15.55 20.75
CA ASP A 285 -2.41 14.98 21.65
C ASP A 285 -3.56 14.28 20.94
N ALA A 286 -3.60 14.32 19.61
CA ALA A 286 -4.66 13.70 18.83
C ALA A 286 -4.14 12.98 17.56
N PRO A 287 -4.52 11.71 17.35
CA PRO A 287 -4.05 10.89 16.22
C PRO A 287 -4.66 11.27 14.86
N GLY A 288 -5.50 12.25 14.78
CA GLY A 288 -6.29 12.46 13.56
C GLY A 288 -7.43 11.44 13.44
N ASP A 289 -8.22 11.58 12.41
CA ASP A 289 -9.28 10.66 11.99
C ASP A 289 -9.47 10.75 10.47
N VAL A 290 -10.21 9.81 9.91
CA VAL A 290 -10.54 9.77 8.47
C VAL A 290 -12.05 9.63 8.31
N THR A 291 -12.63 10.42 7.40
CA THR A 291 -14.04 10.32 7.03
C THR A 291 -14.22 10.50 5.52
N LEU A 292 -15.44 10.31 5.01
CA LEU A 292 -15.82 10.64 3.65
C LEU A 292 -16.55 12.00 3.60
N TRP A 293 -16.12 12.84 2.69
CA TRP A 293 -16.62 14.22 2.54
C TRP A 293 -17.29 14.40 1.20
N LEU A 294 -18.55 14.89 1.22
CA LEU A 294 -19.28 15.26 0.02
C LEU A 294 -19.27 16.78 -0.13
N ALA A 295 -18.90 17.28 -1.30
CA ALA A 295 -18.89 18.70 -1.62
C ALA A 295 -19.17 18.91 -3.10
N SER A 296 -19.75 20.09 -3.43
CA SER A 296 -19.93 20.51 -4.82
C SER A 296 -18.61 20.50 -5.58
N ALA A 297 -18.61 20.07 -6.84
CA ALA A 297 -17.41 20.07 -7.67
C ALA A 297 -16.93 21.47 -8.04
N THR A 298 -17.81 22.48 -8.12
CA THR A 298 -17.49 23.80 -8.68
C THR A 298 -17.93 25.00 -7.84
N ASP A 299 -18.83 24.81 -6.86
CA ASP A 299 -19.25 25.90 -5.99
C ASP A 299 -18.24 26.12 -4.86
N GLU A 300 -17.44 27.18 -4.95
CA GLU A 300 -16.41 27.52 -3.94
C GLU A 300 -17.03 27.88 -2.57
N GLN A 301 -18.33 28.20 -2.51
CA GLN A 301 -19.00 28.57 -1.26
C GLN A 301 -19.59 27.37 -0.51
N ASP A 302 -19.72 26.23 -1.17
CA ASP A 302 -20.17 25.02 -0.53
C ASP A 302 -19.05 24.47 0.38
N ALA A 303 -19.28 24.47 1.69
CA ALA A 303 -18.33 23.93 2.66
C ALA A 303 -18.25 22.40 2.60
N GLY A 304 -19.21 21.73 1.97
CA GLY A 304 -19.36 20.29 2.00
C GLY A 304 -19.85 19.76 3.34
N ARG A 305 -19.99 18.43 3.43
CA ARG A 305 -20.44 17.77 4.65
C ARG A 305 -19.81 16.39 4.84
N ASP A 306 -19.70 16.00 6.09
CA ASP A 306 -19.32 14.66 6.49
C ASP A 306 -20.44 13.66 6.14
N LEU A 307 -20.06 12.55 5.51
CA LEU A 307 -20.97 11.45 5.19
C LEU A 307 -21.03 10.38 6.28
N LEU A 308 -20.06 10.36 7.18
CA LEU A 308 -19.85 9.28 8.17
C LEU A 308 -19.62 9.83 9.59
N PRO A 309 -20.45 10.78 10.09
CA PRO A 309 -20.17 11.45 11.37
C PRO A 309 -20.16 10.52 12.59
N ASP A 310 -20.85 9.39 12.51
CA ASP A 310 -20.97 8.40 13.60
C ASP A 310 -20.22 7.09 13.32
N PHE A 311 -19.39 7.03 12.27
CA PHE A 311 -18.64 5.83 11.91
C PHE A 311 -17.27 5.84 12.58
N ASP A 312 -17.04 4.91 13.51
CA ASP A 312 -15.86 4.87 14.37
C ASP A 312 -14.66 4.11 13.74
N GLN A 313 -14.64 3.92 12.42
CA GLN A 313 -13.54 3.31 11.70
C GLN A 313 -13.01 4.28 10.62
N TRP A 314 -11.86 3.99 10.04
CA TRP A 314 -11.26 4.80 9.00
C TRP A 314 -11.65 4.26 7.61
N PRO A 315 -12.53 4.97 6.86
CA PRO A 315 -12.90 4.56 5.51
C PRO A 315 -11.73 4.69 4.55
N GLY A 316 -11.59 3.70 3.66
CA GLY A 316 -10.73 3.77 2.49
C GLY A 316 -11.28 4.71 1.42
N ALA A 317 -10.61 4.74 0.25
CA ALA A 317 -11.01 5.57 -0.87
C ALA A 317 -12.46 5.28 -1.33
N PRO A 318 -13.27 6.32 -1.59
CA PRO A 318 -14.66 6.15 -2.00
C PRO A 318 -14.77 5.67 -3.47
N VAL A 319 -15.75 4.82 -3.71
CA VAL A 319 -16.20 4.42 -5.05
C VAL A 319 -17.67 4.80 -5.17
N VAL A 320 -17.99 5.75 -6.04
CA VAL A 320 -19.37 6.19 -6.24
C VAL A 320 -20.06 5.28 -7.26
N SER A 321 -21.25 4.80 -6.90
CA SER A 321 -22.10 4.00 -7.79
C SER A 321 -22.50 4.82 -9.04
N PRO A 322 -22.53 4.19 -10.24
CA PRO A 322 -23.08 4.84 -11.42
C PRO A 322 -24.59 5.10 -11.33
N VAL A 323 -25.27 4.43 -10.40
CA VAL A 323 -26.72 4.57 -10.18
C VAL A 323 -26.93 5.15 -8.78
N PRO A 324 -27.65 6.28 -8.63
CA PRO A 324 -28.03 6.82 -7.35
C PRO A 324 -29.08 5.92 -6.64
N ASP A 325 -29.38 6.22 -5.38
CA ASP A 325 -30.49 5.57 -4.67
C ASP A 325 -31.88 6.05 -5.18
N ASP A 326 -32.94 5.50 -4.59
CA ASP A 326 -34.33 5.79 -4.97
C ASP A 326 -34.70 7.29 -4.80
N ASP A 327 -34.02 7.98 -3.90
CA ASP A 327 -34.21 9.41 -3.63
C ASP A 327 -33.32 10.31 -4.53
N GLY A 328 -32.52 9.69 -5.38
CA GLY A 328 -31.58 10.38 -6.30
C GLY A 328 -30.26 10.80 -5.63
N ALA A 329 -29.99 10.35 -4.42
CA ALA A 329 -28.75 10.67 -3.74
C ALA A 329 -27.61 9.70 -4.14
N PRO A 330 -26.33 10.13 -4.07
CA PRO A 330 -25.22 9.26 -4.38
C PRO A 330 -25.15 8.05 -3.46
N VAL A 331 -24.87 6.88 -4.03
CA VAL A 331 -24.49 5.67 -3.29
C VAL A 331 -22.97 5.54 -3.35
N VAL A 332 -22.34 5.35 -2.19
CA VAL A 332 -20.90 5.29 -2.04
C VAL A 332 -20.50 3.95 -1.46
N TYR A 333 -19.53 3.28 -2.08
CA TYR A 333 -18.87 2.08 -1.56
C TYR A 333 -17.49 2.45 -1.06
N PHE A 334 -17.07 1.82 0.03
CA PHE A 334 -15.74 1.93 0.58
C PHE A 334 -15.38 0.70 1.40
N THR A 335 -14.13 0.53 1.74
CA THR A 335 -13.68 -0.48 2.70
C THR A 335 -13.22 0.19 3.97
N ALA A 336 -13.32 -0.50 5.10
CA ALA A 336 -12.70 -0.06 6.34
C ALA A 336 -12.25 -1.29 7.12
N ASP A 337 -11.14 -1.15 7.85
CA ASP A 337 -10.68 -2.24 8.71
C ASP A 337 -11.65 -2.43 9.88
N GLU A 338 -11.93 -3.69 10.20
CA GLU A 338 -12.80 -4.09 11.31
C GLU A 338 -12.37 -5.45 11.86
N ASN A 339 -11.87 -5.47 13.11
CA ASN A 339 -11.52 -6.70 13.84
C ASN A 339 -10.66 -7.70 13.06
N GLY A 340 -9.57 -7.22 12.40
CA GLY A 340 -8.66 -8.03 11.59
C GLY A 340 -9.21 -8.44 10.23
N HIS A 341 -10.23 -7.75 9.75
CA HIS A 341 -10.81 -7.83 8.41
C HIS A 341 -10.88 -6.44 7.79
N GLY A 342 -11.32 -6.32 6.54
CA GLY A 342 -11.55 -5.05 5.85
C GLY A 342 -12.78 -5.16 4.95
N PRO A 343 -14.00 -5.23 5.54
CA PRO A 343 -15.25 -5.41 4.80
C PRO A 343 -15.55 -4.28 3.82
N VAL A 344 -16.43 -4.56 2.85
CA VAL A 344 -17.03 -3.57 1.96
C VAL A 344 -18.28 -3.01 2.59
N PHE A 345 -18.36 -1.67 2.62
CA PHE A 345 -19.52 -0.93 3.07
C PHE A 345 -20.23 -0.26 1.89
N ARG A 346 -21.55 -0.15 1.99
CA ARG A 346 -22.42 0.65 1.12
C ARG A 346 -23.09 1.74 1.94
N LEU A 347 -22.97 2.98 1.49
CA LEU A 347 -23.54 4.16 2.12
C LEU A 347 -24.50 4.85 1.14
N SER A 348 -25.73 5.12 1.56
CA SER A 348 -26.61 6.11 0.90
C SER A 348 -26.30 7.50 1.43
N ALA A 349 -25.78 8.38 0.58
CA ALA A 349 -25.42 9.73 1.00
C ALA A 349 -26.63 10.60 1.37
N GLY A 350 -27.84 10.24 0.93
CA GLY A 350 -29.08 10.95 1.25
C GLY A 350 -29.62 10.60 2.64
N SER A 351 -29.85 9.34 2.89
CA SER A 351 -30.42 8.84 4.15
C SER A 351 -29.39 8.66 5.26
N GLY A 352 -28.10 8.51 4.93
CA GLY A 352 -27.07 8.11 5.87
C GLY A 352 -27.09 6.60 6.19
N GLU A 353 -27.91 5.80 5.48
CA GLU A 353 -27.97 4.35 5.68
C GLU A 353 -26.63 3.71 5.31
N LEU A 354 -26.02 3.03 6.27
CA LEU A 354 -24.75 2.33 6.13
C LEU A 354 -24.95 0.82 6.28
N VAL A 355 -24.54 0.05 5.28
CA VAL A 355 -24.66 -1.39 5.22
C VAL A 355 -23.29 -2.04 5.02
N ALA A 356 -22.88 -2.93 5.92
CA ALA A 356 -21.72 -3.79 5.69
C ALA A 356 -22.14 -4.92 4.74
N LEU A 357 -21.62 -4.94 3.52
CA LEU A 357 -21.94 -5.97 2.52
C LEU A 357 -21.30 -7.31 2.87
N THR A 358 -20.14 -7.28 3.52
CA THR A 358 -19.37 -8.48 3.90
C THR A 358 -18.97 -8.42 5.37
N ALA A 359 -18.75 -9.58 6.00
CA ALA A 359 -18.38 -9.67 7.41
C ALA A 359 -16.93 -10.16 7.62
N SER A 360 -16.28 -10.69 6.60
CA SER A 360 -14.95 -11.27 6.71
C SER A 360 -14.14 -11.11 5.42
N GLY A 361 -12.81 -11.22 5.54
CA GLY A 361 -11.88 -10.92 4.47
C GLY A 361 -11.60 -9.43 4.36
N THR A 362 -10.64 -9.06 3.55
CA THR A 362 -10.23 -7.69 3.25
C THR A 362 -10.39 -7.46 1.76
N TYR A 363 -10.97 -6.35 1.39
CA TYR A 363 -11.34 -6.07 0.01
C TYR A 363 -10.59 -4.85 -0.53
N SER A 364 -10.23 -4.93 -1.80
CA SER A 364 -9.64 -3.81 -2.56
C SER A 364 -10.20 -3.75 -3.98
N ASP A 365 -9.86 -2.72 -4.71
CA ASP A 365 -10.24 -2.57 -6.13
C ASP A 365 -11.75 -2.76 -6.38
N VAL A 366 -12.55 -2.14 -5.53
CA VAL A 366 -14.02 -2.20 -5.64
C VAL A 366 -14.47 -1.53 -6.94
N VAL A 367 -15.29 -2.23 -7.73
CA VAL A 367 -15.94 -1.69 -8.93
C VAL A 367 -17.42 -2.10 -8.96
N VAL A 368 -18.27 -1.19 -9.41
CA VAL A 368 -19.72 -1.36 -9.43
C VAL A 368 -20.21 -1.58 -10.85
N SER A 369 -21.16 -2.51 -11.03
CA SER A 369 -21.77 -2.75 -12.34
C SER A 369 -22.55 -1.52 -12.84
N PRO A 370 -22.70 -1.35 -14.17
CA PRO A 370 -23.37 -0.18 -14.75
C PRO A 370 -24.83 0.02 -14.29
N ASP A 371 -25.49 -1.08 -13.91
CA ASP A 371 -26.87 -1.10 -13.38
C ASP A 371 -26.94 -0.88 -11.86
N GLY A 372 -25.76 -0.76 -11.18
CA GLY A 372 -25.67 -0.60 -9.73
C GLY A 372 -26.02 -1.86 -8.91
N GLY A 373 -26.35 -2.98 -9.55
CA GLY A 373 -26.86 -4.19 -8.86
C GLY A 373 -25.78 -5.15 -8.37
N THR A 374 -24.55 -5.00 -8.85
CA THR A 374 -23.43 -5.91 -8.54
C THR A 374 -22.17 -5.14 -8.19
N VAL A 375 -21.47 -5.61 -7.17
CA VAL A 375 -20.13 -5.12 -6.80
C VAL A 375 -19.10 -6.22 -7.06
N TYR A 376 -18.02 -5.87 -7.72
CA TYR A 376 -16.83 -6.72 -7.86
C TYR A 376 -15.70 -6.14 -7.03
N ALA A 377 -14.86 -6.99 -6.47
CA ALA A 377 -13.69 -6.59 -5.69
C ALA A 377 -12.60 -7.67 -5.73
N LEU A 378 -11.39 -7.33 -5.32
CA LEU A 378 -10.39 -8.32 -4.95
C LEU A 378 -10.55 -8.62 -3.45
N ARG A 379 -10.89 -9.87 -3.13
CA ARG A 379 -10.94 -10.36 -1.74
C ARG A 379 -9.62 -11.02 -1.38
N SER A 380 -9.09 -10.66 -0.24
CA SER A 380 -7.93 -11.24 0.41
C SER A 380 -8.23 -11.55 1.87
N ALA A 381 -7.41 -12.36 2.53
CA ALA A 381 -7.38 -12.53 3.97
C ALA A 381 -5.98 -13.00 4.38
N VAL A 382 -5.68 -13.09 5.66
CA VAL A 382 -4.38 -13.61 6.12
C VAL A 382 -4.08 -14.99 5.56
N ASP A 383 -5.12 -15.81 5.34
CA ASP A 383 -5.06 -17.19 4.85
C ASP A 383 -5.43 -17.35 3.35
N SER A 384 -5.70 -16.27 2.64
CA SER A 384 -6.01 -16.37 1.22
C SER A 384 -5.48 -15.20 0.39
N PRO A 385 -4.79 -15.47 -0.74
CA PRO A 385 -4.30 -14.42 -1.63
C PRO A 385 -5.46 -13.67 -2.31
N PRO A 386 -5.18 -12.45 -2.86
CA PRO A 386 -6.19 -11.68 -3.58
C PRO A 386 -6.82 -12.47 -4.72
N THR A 387 -8.15 -12.52 -4.72
CA THR A 387 -8.99 -13.23 -5.69
C THR A 387 -10.16 -12.34 -6.09
N PRO A 388 -10.49 -12.22 -7.40
CA PRO A 388 -11.68 -11.52 -7.84
C PRO A 388 -12.95 -12.18 -7.29
N VAL A 389 -13.86 -11.36 -6.76
CA VAL A 389 -15.14 -11.83 -6.23
C VAL A 389 -16.28 -10.96 -6.74
N ARG A 390 -17.50 -11.52 -6.65
CA ARG A 390 -18.76 -10.84 -6.94
C ARG A 390 -19.64 -10.82 -5.70
N LEU A 391 -20.27 -9.66 -5.47
CA LEU A 391 -21.19 -9.36 -4.37
C LEU A 391 -22.51 -8.81 -4.92
N ASP A 392 -23.60 -9.05 -4.28
CA ASP A 392 -24.84 -8.29 -4.44
C ASP A 392 -24.66 -6.90 -3.84
N ALA A 393 -25.04 -5.86 -4.57
CA ALA A 393 -24.82 -4.47 -4.17
C ALA A 393 -25.65 -4.01 -2.96
N ALA A 394 -26.68 -4.78 -2.55
CA ALA A 394 -27.61 -4.42 -1.48
C ALA A 394 -27.61 -5.40 -0.30
N ALA A 395 -27.12 -6.64 -0.48
CA ALA A 395 -27.23 -7.69 0.52
C ALA A 395 -26.20 -7.51 1.64
N ALA A 396 -26.65 -7.40 2.89
CA ALA A 396 -25.79 -7.31 4.06
C ALA A 396 -25.16 -8.66 4.44
N GLY A 397 -23.92 -8.62 4.97
CA GLY A 397 -23.25 -9.77 5.59
C GLY A 397 -23.08 -10.99 4.69
N GLN A 398 -23.03 -10.80 3.39
CA GLN A 398 -23.02 -11.88 2.41
C GLN A 398 -21.66 -12.58 2.31
N GLN A 399 -21.68 -13.82 1.85
CA GLN A 399 -20.47 -14.51 1.42
C GLN A 399 -20.18 -14.17 -0.04
N PRO A 400 -18.94 -13.73 -0.37
CA PRO A 400 -18.59 -13.40 -1.74
C PRO A 400 -18.55 -14.63 -2.64
N VAL A 401 -18.96 -14.46 -3.91
CA VAL A 401 -18.81 -15.49 -4.93
C VAL A 401 -17.46 -15.33 -5.61
N ALA A 402 -16.56 -16.28 -5.40
CA ALA A 402 -15.24 -16.27 -6.04
C ALA A 402 -15.36 -16.46 -7.56
N LEU A 403 -14.55 -15.70 -8.31
CA LEU A 403 -14.48 -15.77 -9.76
C LEU A 403 -13.18 -16.48 -10.18
N PRO A 404 -13.22 -17.39 -11.20
CA PRO A 404 -12.03 -18.12 -11.62
C PRO A 404 -10.89 -17.19 -12.05
N CYS A 405 -9.72 -17.32 -11.44
CA CYS A 405 -8.50 -16.56 -11.75
C CYS A 405 -7.24 -17.40 -11.50
N PRO A 406 -6.06 -17.02 -12.04
CA PRO A 406 -4.80 -17.68 -11.71
C PRO A 406 -4.46 -17.56 -10.20
N GLY A 407 -3.89 -18.62 -9.60
CA GLY A 407 -3.44 -18.61 -8.19
C GLY A 407 -4.53 -18.84 -7.15
N GLN A 408 -5.73 -19.21 -7.55
CA GLN A 408 -6.88 -19.37 -6.68
C GLN A 408 -6.76 -20.56 -5.68
N ASP A 409 -6.05 -21.63 -6.07
CA ASP A 409 -5.97 -22.90 -5.30
C ASP A 409 -4.64 -22.96 -4.50
N THR A 410 -4.42 -22.03 -3.59
CA THR A 410 -3.20 -22.01 -2.75
C THR A 410 -3.39 -22.90 -1.52
N VAL A 411 -2.60 -23.97 -1.42
CA VAL A 411 -2.59 -24.88 -0.25
C VAL A 411 -1.61 -24.31 0.79
N LEU A 412 -2.09 -24.14 2.03
CA LEU A 412 -1.31 -23.57 3.13
C LEU A 412 -0.62 -24.69 3.96
N PRO A 413 0.54 -24.41 4.57
CA PRO A 413 1.30 -25.34 5.40
C PRO A 413 0.88 -25.32 6.87
N GLY A 414 -0.42 -25.11 7.15
CA GLY A 414 -0.93 -24.99 8.52
C GLY A 414 -2.30 -24.37 8.60
N GLY A 415 -2.69 -23.94 9.80
CA GLY A 415 -3.98 -23.35 10.10
C GLY A 415 -3.91 -21.94 10.68
N LEU A 416 -4.98 -21.17 10.52
CA LEU A 416 -5.17 -19.84 11.09
C LEU A 416 -6.17 -19.90 12.24
N THR A 417 -5.83 -19.28 13.37
CA THR A 417 -6.71 -19.10 14.52
C THR A 417 -6.49 -17.74 15.16
N GLU A 418 -7.16 -17.45 16.26
CA GLU A 418 -7.05 -16.19 16.97
C GLU A 418 -6.61 -16.39 18.42
N VAL A 419 -5.95 -15.36 18.96
CA VAL A 419 -5.64 -15.20 20.38
C VAL A 419 -6.32 -13.94 20.86
N HIS A 420 -7.01 -14.02 21.98
CA HIS A 420 -7.69 -12.90 22.63
C HIS A 420 -7.21 -12.74 24.04
N THR A 421 -7.11 -11.51 24.50
CA THR A 421 -6.87 -11.15 25.89
C THR A 421 -7.48 -9.79 26.20
N THR A 422 -7.30 -9.33 27.42
CA THR A 422 -7.75 -8.00 27.85
C THR A 422 -6.55 -7.24 28.39
N ALA A 423 -6.35 -6.01 27.91
CA ALA A 423 -5.34 -5.11 28.43
C ALA A 423 -5.62 -4.69 29.89
N GLU A 424 -4.64 -4.14 30.57
CA GLU A 424 -4.77 -3.67 31.96
C GLU A 424 -5.90 -2.64 32.13
N ASP A 425 -6.12 -1.81 31.11
CA ASP A 425 -7.20 -0.79 31.08
C ASP A 425 -8.59 -1.34 30.72
N GLY A 426 -8.72 -2.65 30.51
CA GLY A 426 -9.96 -3.33 30.16
C GLY A 426 -10.25 -3.41 28.66
N THR A 427 -9.37 -2.90 27.81
CA THR A 427 -9.53 -2.97 26.34
C THR A 427 -9.37 -4.41 25.84
N ALA A 428 -10.29 -4.88 25.02
CA ALA A 428 -10.18 -6.17 24.36
C ALA A 428 -9.04 -6.14 23.31
N LEU A 429 -8.15 -7.12 23.36
CA LEU A 429 -7.02 -7.27 22.44
C LEU A 429 -7.15 -8.55 21.63
N ARG A 430 -6.68 -8.52 20.39
CA ARG A 430 -6.76 -9.59 19.43
C ARG A 430 -5.44 -9.77 18.68
N ALA A 431 -5.13 -11.01 18.32
CA ALA A 431 -4.04 -11.34 17.39
C ALA A 431 -4.47 -12.50 16.48
N TRP A 432 -4.00 -12.52 15.25
CA TRP A 432 -3.97 -13.74 14.48
C TRP A 432 -2.85 -14.67 14.97
N LEU A 433 -3.10 -15.98 14.95
CA LEU A 433 -2.11 -17.01 15.20
C LEU A 433 -2.11 -18.01 14.05
N VAL A 434 -1.02 -18.06 13.30
CA VAL A 434 -0.75 -19.09 12.30
C VAL A 434 -0.06 -20.25 13.01
N LEU A 435 -0.60 -21.45 12.88
CA LEU A 435 -0.02 -22.69 13.42
C LEU A 435 0.51 -23.55 12.29
N PRO A 436 1.75 -24.04 12.36
CA PRO A 436 2.28 -24.99 11.38
C PRO A 436 1.60 -26.35 11.48
N ASP A 437 1.53 -27.09 10.37
CA ASP A 437 1.02 -28.46 10.37
C ASP A 437 1.79 -29.33 11.37
N GLY A 438 1.04 -30.08 12.17
CA GLY A 438 1.60 -31.00 13.19
C GLY A 438 1.95 -30.33 14.51
N ALA A 439 1.67 -29.03 14.69
CA ALA A 439 1.76 -28.40 16.00
C ALA A 439 0.67 -28.94 16.95
N GLY A 440 1.04 -29.20 18.19
CA GLY A 440 0.13 -29.71 19.21
C GLY A 440 0.85 -30.00 20.52
N PRO A 441 0.15 -30.49 21.58
CA PRO A 441 0.74 -30.71 22.90
C PRO A 441 1.95 -31.66 22.92
N GLU A 442 1.98 -32.63 21.99
CA GLU A 442 3.11 -33.57 21.86
C GLU A 442 4.27 -33.01 21.02
N ASN A 443 4.02 -31.94 20.27
CA ASN A 443 4.99 -31.26 19.41
C ASN A 443 4.72 -29.76 19.38
N PRO A 444 4.96 -29.03 20.49
CA PRO A 444 4.65 -27.61 20.55
C PRO A 444 5.61 -26.81 19.63
N ALA A 445 5.03 -25.91 18.85
CA ALA A 445 5.76 -25.11 17.87
C ALA A 445 6.52 -23.95 18.53
N PRO A 446 7.75 -23.61 18.09
CA PRO A 446 8.42 -22.38 18.48
C PRO A 446 7.58 -21.16 18.04
N LEU A 447 7.51 -20.13 18.89
CA LEU A 447 6.71 -18.93 18.63
C LEU A 447 7.54 -17.84 17.98
N LEU A 448 7.09 -17.33 16.84
CA LEU A 448 7.56 -16.10 16.21
C LEU A 448 6.51 -15.00 16.39
N LEU A 449 6.77 -14.04 17.27
CA LEU A 449 5.98 -12.82 17.37
C LEU A 449 6.31 -11.90 16.19
N TRP A 450 5.30 -11.44 15.44
CA TRP A 450 5.51 -10.58 14.27
C TRP A 450 4.63 -9.33 14.35
N VAL A 451 5.22 -8.20 14.72
CA VAL A 451 4.53 -6.93 14.88
C VAL A 451 4.49 -6.17 13.54
N HIS A 452 3.29 -5.68 13.16
CA HIS A 452 3.11 -4.94 11.91
C HIS A 452 3.75 -3.54 11.92
N GLY A 453 3.95 -2.99 10.73
CA GLY A 453 4.35 -1.60 10.52
C GLY A 453 3.14 -0.65 10.54
N GLY A 454 3.41 0.63 10.41
CA GLY A 454 2.41 1.71 10.41
C GLY A 454 2.83 2.83 11.38
N PRO A 455 2.34 2.95 12.61
CA PRO A 455 1.56 1.98 13.42
C PRO A 455 0.07 1.83 13.09
N GLN A 456 -0.56 2.85 12.45
CA GLN A 456 -1.96 2.77 12.02
C GLN A 456 -2.08 1.78 10.85
N ASN A 457 -2.29 0.54 11.17
CA ASN A 457 -2.42 -0.61 10.29
C ASN A 457 -3.00 -1.79 11.06
N SER A 458 -3.32 -2.91 10.41
CA SER A 458 -3.78 -4.15 11.03
C SER A 458 -3.28 -5.35 10.22
N TRP A 459 -3.18 -6.51 10.88
CA TRP A 459 -3.00 -7.78 10.21
C TRP A 459 -4.37 -8.29 9.71
N ASN A 460 -4.73 -7.97 8.47
CA ASN A 460 -6.05 -8.29 7.93
C ASN A 460 -6.03 -8.91 6.53
N ALA A 461 -4.88 -8.88 5.84
CA ALA A 461 -4.77 -9.28 4.45
C ALA A 461 -3.56 -10.18 4.20
N TRP A 462 -3.55 -10.83 3.03
CA TRP A 462 -2.40 -11.55 2.51
C TRP A 462 -1.18 -10.65 2.31
N SER A 463 -0.02 -11.17 2.67
CA SER A 463 1.23 -10.48 2.39
C SER A 463 2.20 -11.38 1.61
N TRP A 464 2.60 -10.92 0.42
CA TRP A 464 3.62 -11.57 -0.40
C TRP A 464 5.04 -11.30 0.11
N ARG A 465 5.26 -10.15 0.76
CA ARG A 465 6.58 -9.74 1.25
C ARG A 465 6.92 -10.39 2.59
N TRP A 466 5.97 -10.38 3.49
CA TRP A 466 6.10 -10.84 4.88
C TRP A 466 5.01 -11.87 5.17
N SER A 467 5.13 -13.02 4.46
CA SER A 467 4.15 -14.10 4.58
C SER A 467 4.41 -14.93 5.83
N PRO A 468 3.47 -15.01 6.77
CA PRO A 468 3.58 -15.87 7.93
C PRO A 468 3.63 -17.35 7.55
N TRP A 469 3.10 -17.69 6.39
CA TRP A 469 3.04 -19.07 5.88
C TRP A 469 4.41 -19.63 5.52
N VAL A 470 5.37 -18.80 5.10
CA VAL A 470 6.76 -19.23 4.89
C VAL A 470 7.42 -19.60 6.23
N ALA A 471 7.13 -18.88 7.31
CA ALA A 471 7.61 -19.22 8.64
C ALA A 471 6.90 -20.48 9.18
N ALA A 472 5.60 -20.63 8.91
CA ALA A 472 4.85 -21.85 9.27
C ALA A 472 5.39 -23.09 8.54
N ALA A 473 5.71 -22.99 7.25
CA ALA A 473 6.37 -24.07 6.51
C ALA A 473 7.74 -24.46 7.10
N ALA A 474 8.43 -23.52 7.77
CA ALA A 474 9.66 -23.77 8.51
C ALA A 474 9.42 -24.25 9.97
N GLY A 475 8.16 -24.50 10.36
CA GLY A 475 7.78 -25.06 11.65
C GLY A 475 7.53 -24.06 12.77
N TYR A 476 7.48 -22.75 12.49
CA TYR A 476 7.17 -21.73 13.49
C TYR A 476 5.67 -21.44 13.54
N ALA A 477 5.11 -21.33 14.72
CA ALA A 477 3.85 -20.62 14.92
C ALA A 477 4.11 -19.11 14.84
N VAL A 478 3.20 -18.36 14.20
CA VAL A 478 3.36 -16.91 14.00
C VAL A 478 2.23 -16.16 14.68
N LEU A 479 2.54 -15.40 15.73
CA LEU A 479 1.60 -14.51 16.40
C LEU A 479 1.67 -13.12 15.78
N MET A 480 0.54 -12.62 15.29
CA MET A 480 0.39 -11.36 14.59
C MET A 480 -0.59 -10.44 15.34
N PRO A 481 -0.12 -9.69 16.36
CA PRO A 481 -0.97 -8.87 17.22
C PRO A 481 -1.42 -7.58 16.53
N ASP A 482 -2.61 -7.11 16.91
CA ASP A 482 -3.12 -5.77 16.67
C ASP A 482 -3.15 -4.98 17.99
N PRO A 483 -2.03 -4.36 18.41
CA PRO A 483 -1.96 -3.57 19.65
C PRO A 483 -2.62 -2.20 19.51
N ALA A 484 -2.62 -1.38 20.56
CA ALA A 484 -2.96 0.03 20.47
C ALA A 484 -2.28 0.70 19.26
N LEU A 485 -2.98 1.61 18.60
CA LEU A 485 -2.68 2.23 17.31
C LEU A 485 -3.13 1.42 16.08
N SER A 486 -3.54 0.16 16.22
CA SER A 486 -4.03 -0.63 15.08
C SER A 486 -5.38 -0.12 14.58
N THR A 487 -5.59 -0.22 13.25
CA THR A 487 -6.87 0.08 12.59
C THR A 487 -7.90 -1.03 12.83
N GLY A 488 -9.18 -0.69 12.71
CA GLY A 488 -10.27 -1.67 12.80
C GLY A 488 -10.83 -1.91 14.20
N TYR A 489 -10.44 -1.08 15.18
CA TYR A 489 -10.86 -1.20 16.58
C TYR A 489 -11.41 0.12 17.14
N GLY A 490 -11.79 1.05 16.27
CA GLY A 490 -12.30 2.37 16.61
C GLY A 490 -11.20 3.40 16.91
N GLN A 491 -11.61 4.67 16.97
CA GLN A 491 -10.73 5.82 17.22
C GLN A 491 -10.02 5.70 18.57
N HIS A 492 -10.71 5.15 19.58
CA HIS A 492 -10.14 4.93 20.91
C HIS A 492 -8.85 4.09 20.86
N MET A 493 -8.76 3.09 19.98
CA MET A 493 -7.57 2.26 19.86
C MET A 493 -6.35 3.06 19.38
N HIS A 494 -6.55 4.05 18.52
CA HIS A 494 -5.50 4.97 18.10
C HIS A 494 -5.08 5.92 19.25
N GLU A 495 -6.03 6.45 20.00
CA GLU A 495 -5.77 7.36 21.12
C GLU A 495 -4.97 6.70 22.24
N ARG A 496 -5.23 5.43 22.54
CA ARG A 496 -4.53 4.66 23.59
C ARG A 496 -3.00 4.63 23.43
N GLY A 497 -2.50 4.55 22.19
CA GLY A 497 -1.06 4.46 21.90
C GLY A 497 -0.43 5.76 21.42
N TRP A 498 -1.21 6.80 21.16
CA TRP A 498 -0.77 7.94 20.37
C TRP A 498 0.42 8.71 20.95
N THR A 499 0.36 9.06 22.22
CA THR A 499 1.41 9.89 22.85
C THR A 499 2.65 9.11 23.28
N HIS A 500 2.59 7.76 23.25
CA HIS A 500 3.71 6.92 23.69
C HIS A 500 3.75 5.58 22.93
N TRP A 501 4.42 5.56 21.80
CA TRP A 501 4.55 4.38 20.94
C TRP A 501 5.20 3.16 21.62
N GLY A 502 6.15 3.38 22.52
CA GLY A 502 6.80 2.34 23.31
C GLY A 502 6.12 2.05 24.65
N GLY A 503 4.94 2.60 24.91
CA GLY A 503 4.14 2.35 26.13
C GLY A 503 3.04 1.33 25.88
N THR A 504 1.77 1.80 25.88
CA THR A 504 0.59 0.93 25.71
C THR A 504 0.69 -0.09 24.57
N PRO A 505 1.17 0.26 23.34
CA PRO A 505 1.35 -0.73 22.29
C PRO A 505 2.34 -1.85 22.66
N TYR A 506 3.42 -1.53 23.39
CA TYR A 506 4.34 -2.55 23.90
C TYR A 506 3.65 -3.47 24.92
N ASP A 507 2.91 -2.90 25.88
CA ASP A 507 2.22 -3.67 26.90
C ASP A 507 1.17 -4.60 26.29
N ASP A 508 0.42 -4.13 25.28
CA ASP A 508 -0.56 -4.91 24.53
C ASP A 508 0.10 -6.09 23.78
N VAL A 509 1.24 -5.84 23.10
CA VAL A 509 2.00 -6.88 22.40
C VAL A 509 2.48 -7.96 23.37
N MET A 510 2.97 -7.55 24.55
CA MET A 510 3.45 -8.49 25.59
C MET A 510 2.28 -9.28 26.19
N ALA A 511 1.12 -8.64 26.46
CA ALA A 511 -0.08 -9.31 26.97
C ALA A 511 -0.62 -10.37 25.99
N LEU A 512 -0.66 -10.07 24.67
CA LEU A 512 -1.04 -11.03 23.65
C LEU A 512 -0.03 -12.17 23.50
N THR A 513 1.26 -11.89 23.66
CA THR A 513 2.31 -12.92 23.69
C THR A 513 2.15 -13.85 24.87
N ASP A 514 1.87 -13.30 26.07
CA ASP A 514 1.64 -14.10 27.27
C ASP A 514 0.38 -14.96 27.13
N ALA A 515 -0.71 -14.41 26.58
CA ALA A 515 -1.94 -15.15 26.34
C ALA A 515 -1.72 -16.29 25.30
N ALA A 516 -0.95 -16.05 24.25
CA ALA A 516 -0.61 -17.10 23.28
C ALA A 516 0.16 -18.25 23.94
N LEU A 517 1.15 -17.93 24.78
CA LEU A 517 2.01 -18.93 25.46
C LEU A 517 1.31 -19.72 26.57
N LEU A 518 0.05 -19.43 26.89
CA LEU A 518 -0.77 -20.31 27.72
C LEU A 518 -1.29 -21.56 26.97
N ARG A 519 -1.12 -21.59 25.64
CA ARG A 519 -1.54 -22.72 24.81
C ARG A 519 -0.50 -23.84 24.91
N ASP A 520 -0.95 -25.08 24.90
CA ASP A 520 -0.12 -26.29 24.98
C ASP A 520 0.50 -26.68 23.61
N ASP A 521 0.06 -26.08 22.52
CA ASP A 521 0.61 -26.28 21.17
C ASP A 521 1.77 -25.30 20.83
N LEU A 522 2.18 -24.44 21.79
CA LEU A 522 3.28 -23.49 21.63
C LEU A 522 4.40 -23.73 22.66
N ASP A 523 5.64 -23.55 22.23
CA ASP A 523 6.82 -23.69 23.09
C ASP A 523 7.31 -22.33 23.59
N GLY A 524 7.07 -22.03 24.86
CA GLY A 524 7.47 -20.78 25.51
C GLY A 524 8.97 -20.60 25.70
N GLU A 525 9.76 -21.67 25.60
CA GLU A 525 11.23 -21.61 25.70
C GLU A 525 11.90 -21.30 24.34
N ARG A 526 11.19 -21.51 23.24
CA ARG A 526 11.66 -21.28 21.88
C ARG A 526 10.88 -20.12 21.23
N THR A 527 11.19 -18.90 21.66
CA THR A 527 10.50 -17.69 21.18
C THR A 527 11.43 -16.76 20.43
N ALA A 528 10.93 -16.13 19.37
CA ALA A 528 11.58 -15.05 18.64
C ALA A 528 10.61 -13.92 18.35
N MET A 529 11.15 -12.76 17.98
CA MET A 529 10.36 -11.59 17.60
C MET A 529 10.88 -11.00 16.30
N MET A 530 9.98 -10.51 15.46
CA MET A 530 10.36 -9.74 14.28
C MET A 530 9.35 -8.63 13.94
N GLY A 531 9.81 -7.65 13.16
CA GLY A 531 8.96 -6.59 12.63
C GLY A 531 9.70 -5.66 11.69
N GLY A 532 8.92 -4.93 10.90
CA GLY A 532 9.44 -3.95 9.96
C GLY A 532 8.82 -2.56 10.18
N SER A 533 9.56 -1.49 9.83
CA SER A 533 9.08 -0.11 10.02
C SER A 533 8.73 0.18 11.49
N TYR A 534 7.50 0.54 11.81
CA TYR A 534 7.05 0.63 13.20
C TYR A 534 7.21 -0.72 13.95
N GLY A 535 6.91 -1.85 13.30
CA GLY A 535 7.18 -3.17 13.90
C GLY A 535 8.68 -3.39 14.16
N GLY A 536 9.56 -2.84 13.33
CA GLY A 536 11.01 -2.79 13.57
C GLY A 536 11.39 -1.86 14.72
N TYR A 537 10.73 -0.72 14.87
CA TYR A 537 10.83 0.13 16.06
C TYR A 537 10.45 -0.67 17.31
N MET A 538 9.32 -1.39 17.28
CA MET A 538 8.87 -2.22 18.38
C MET A 538 9.86 -3.35 18.68
N ALA A 539 10.48 -3.96 17.64
CA ALA A 539 11.54 -4.94 17.82
C ALA A 539 12.75 -4.37 18.58
N ASN A 540 13.20 -3.19 18.17
CA ASN A 540 14.27 -2.46 18.85
C ASN A 540 13.88 -2.07 20.28
N TRP A 541 12.63 -1.63 20.47
CA TRP A 541 12.11 -1.25 21.78
C TRP A 541 12.05 -2.44 22.74
N ILE A 542 11.50 -3.58 22.30
CA ILE A 542 11.44 -4.84 23.04
C ILE A 542 12.84 -5.29 23.43
N ALA A 543 13.81 -5.26 22.48
CA ALA A 543 15.19 -5.62 22.76
C ALA A 543 15.83 -4.85 23.92
N THR A 544 15.39 -3.58 24.15
CA THR A 544 15.87 -2.74 25.27
C THR A 544 15.14 -2.99 26.58
N ARG A 545 14.06 -3.81 26.60
CA ARG A 545 13.16 -3.99 27.76
C ARG A 545 13.17 -5.40 28.34
N THR A 546 13.41 -6.41 27.53
CA THR A 546 13.35 -7.82 27.95
C THR A 546 14.33 -8.68 27.14
N ASP A 547 14.77 -9.77 27.71
CA ASP A 547 15.62 -10.80 27.13
C ASP A 547 14.86 -12.13 26.87
N ARG A 548 13.51 -12.10 26.94
CA ARG A 548 12.66 -13.29 26.81
C ARG A 548 12.76 -13.98 25.44
N PHE A 549 13.13 -13.23 24.38
CA PHE A 549 13.25 -13.76 23.02
C PHE A 549 14.67 -14.27 22.75
N LYS A 550 14.79 -15.42 22.11
CA LYS A 550 16.08 -16.01 21.73
C LYS A 550 16.74 -15.29 20.56
N ALA A 551 15.93 -14.65 19.71
CA ALA A 551 16.37 -13.89 18.54
C ALA A 551 15.40 -12.75 18.24
N ILE A 552 15.92 -11.65 17.71
CA ILE A 552 15.13 -10.51 17.23
C ILE A 552 15.56 -10.16 15.81
N VAL A 553 14.58 -10.06 14.88
CA VAL A 553 14.79 -9.58 13.51
C VAL A 553 14.15 -8.23 13.38
N THR A 554 14.94 -7.22 13.01
CA THR A 554 14.48 -5.83 12.85
C THR A 554 14.76 -5.33 11.44
N HIS A 555 13.70 -4.90 10.72
CA HIS A 555 13.76 -4.50 9.32
C HIS A 555 13.34 -3.04 9.15
N ALA A 556 14.13 -2.24 8.38
CA ALA A 556 13.81 -0.85 8.06
C ALA A 556 13.34 -0.07 9.31
N SER A 557 14.09 -0.20 10.39
CA SER A 557 13.62 0.10 11.74
C SER A 557 14.12 1.43 12.28
N LEU A 558 13.25 2.14 13.01
CA LEU A 558 13.59 3.40 13.67
C LEU A 558 14.45 3.10 14.92
N TRP A 559 15.49 3.90 15.12
CA TRP A 559 16.44 3.77 16.22
C TRP A 559 16.57 5.03 17.06
N ASN A 560 16.85 6.17 16.39
CA ASN A 560 16.96 7.48 17.02
C ASN A 560 15.87 8.39 16.45
N MET A 561 14.78 8.56 17.20
CA MET A 561 13.61 9.33 16.74
C MET A 561 13.92 10.80 16.43
N TYR A 562 14.94 11.35 17.08
CA TYR A 562 15.37 12.72 16.85
C TYR A 562 16.03 12.90 15.49
N SER A 563 17.00 12.05 15.12
CA SER A 563 17.64 12.08 13.80
C SER A 563 16.65 11.67 12.70
N PHE A 564 15.87 10.62 12.96
CA PHE A 564 14.87 10.11 12.04
C PHE A 564 13.88 11.20 11.58
N ALA A 565 13.29 11.95 12.50
CA ALA A 565 12.29 12.98 12.19
C ALA A 565 12.81 14.09 11.25
N GLN A 566 14.12 14.32 11.23
CA GLN A 566 14.75 15.36 10.43
C GLN A 566 15.17 14.89 9.02
N VAL A 567 15.35 13.58 8.82
CA VAL A 567 15.89 13.02 7.56
C VAL A 567 14.91 12.09 6.83
N THR A 568 13.76 11.79 7.43
CA THR A 568 12.67 11.04 6.78
C THR A 568 12.10 11.79 5.58
N ASP A 569 11.48 11.09 4.68
CA ASP A 569 10.76 11.65 3.53
C ASP A 569 9.44 12.35 3.90
N PHE A 570 8.98 12.21 5.16
CA PHE A 570 7.71 12.73 5.64
C PHE A 570 7.86 13.62 6.89
N PRO A 571 8.70 14.68 6.86
CA PRO A 571 8.98 15.51 8.03
C PRO A 571 7.75 16.26 8.54
N ALA A 572 6.80 16.62 7.66
CA ALA A 572 5.57 17.33 8.02
C ALA A 572 4.75 16.61 9.10
N TYR A 573 4.58 15.29 8.96
CA TYR A 573 3.89 14.47 9.94
C TYR A 573 4.57 14.51 11.31
N TRP A 574 5.90 14.38 11.34
CA TRP A 574 6.67 14.33 12.58
C TRP A 574 6.71 15.67 13.30
N MET A 575 6.82 16.79 12.55
CA MET A 575 6.75 18.13 13.12
C MET A 575 5.39 18.39 13.79
N ARG A 576 4.30 17.91 13.20
CA ARG A 576 2.98 18.02 13.83
C ARG A 576 2.82 17.07 15.02
N ARG A 577 3.23 15.81 14.87
CA ARG A 577 3.06 14.79 15.91
C ARG A 577 3.93 15.04 17.14
N GLN A 578 5.21 15.36 16.96
CA GLN A 578 6.17 15.46 18.07
C GLN A 578 6.57 16.90 18.40
N GLY A 579 6.25 17.84 17.52
CA GLY A 579 6.73 19.22 17.59
C GLY A 579 8.12 19.40 16.97
N ASP A 580 8.64 20.60 17.10
CA ASP A 580 10.00 20.92 16.64
C ASP A 580 11.05 20.14 17.45
N PRO A 581 11.87 19.29 16.82
CA PRO A 581 12.89 18.52 17.52
C PRO A 581 13.91 19.37 18.27
N LEU A 582 14.12 20.63 17.89
CA LEU A 582 15.00 21.55 18.59
C LEU A 582 14.38 22.17 19.86
N VAL A 583 13.06 22.05 20.03
CA VAL A 583 12.30 22.65 21.14
C VAL A 583 11.70 21.58 22.07
N THR A 584 11.22 20.49 21.50
CA THR A 584 10.50 19.42 22.23
C THR A 584 11.33 18.12 22.29
N THR A 585 12.64 18.24 22.55
CA THR A 585 13.60 17.12 22.56
C THR A 585 13.18 15.96 23.46
N GLU A 586 12.56 16.22 24.59
CA GLU A 586 12.12 15.22 25.57
C GLU A 586 11.06 14.23 24.99
N ARG A 587 10.26 14.66 24.02
CA ARG A 587 9.29 13.80 23.34
C ARG A 587 9.99 12.78 22.47
N TYR A 588 11.02 13.22 21.73
CA TYR A 588 11.84 12.36 20.87
C TYR A 588 12.69 11.40 21.69
N GLU A 589 13.31 11.87 22.79
CA GLU A 589 14.14 11.05 23.69
C GLU A 589 13.33 9.93 24.35
N ARG A 590 12.10 10.23 24.79
CA ARG A 590 11.22 9.23 25.38
C ARG A 590 10.93 8.06 24.44
N GLU A 591 10.73 8.35 23.16
CA GLU A 591 10.39 7.39 22.12
C GLU A 591 11.62 6.73 21.47
N SER A 592 12.85 7.11 21.85
CA SER A 592 14.08 6.65 21.18
C SER A 592 14.69 5.41 21.85
N PRO A 593 14.71 4.24 21.17
CA PRO A 593 15.32 3.03 21.71
C PRO A 593 16.83 3.18 21.93
N HIS A 594 17.56 3.92 21.09
CA HIS A 594 19.03 4.05 21.14
C HIS A 594 19.57 4.51 22.51
N LEU A 595 18.81 5.29 23.26
CA LEU A 595 19.22 5.73 24.61
C LEU A 595 19.29 4.59 25.64
N ARG A 596 18.85 3.39 25.24
CA ARG A 596 18.84 2.18 26.07
C ARG A 596 19.61 1.02 25.45
N ALA A 597 20.40 1.28 24.40
CA ALA A 597 21.14 0.27 23.64
C ALA A 597 21.99 -0.66 24.50
N ALA A 598 22.62 -0.15 25.55
CA ALA A 598 23.42 -0.93 26.50
C ALA A 598 22.65 -2.02 27.26
N ARG A 599 21.33 -2.08 27.16
CA ARG A 599 20.49 -3.11 27.79
C ARG A 599 20.23 -4.31 26.90
N ILE A 600 20.58 -4.21 25.62
CA ILE A 600 20.32 -5.28 24.64
C ILE A 600 21.30 -6.43 24.88
N THR A 601 20.75 -7.63 25.05
CA THR A 601 21.52 -8.87 25.20
C THR A 601 21.10 -9.93 24.18
N THR A 602 19.88 -9.83 23.66
CA THR A 602 19.32 -10.77 22.67
C THR A 602 20.03 -10.64 21.34
N PRO A 603 20.43 -11.74 20.67
CA PRO A 603 20.97 -11.71 19.32
C PRO A 603 20.02 -11.02 18.31
N MET A 604 20.56 -10.16 17.45
CA MET A 604 19.77 -9.36 16.51
C MET A 604 20.21 -9.54 15.06
N LEU A 605 19.22 -9.68 14.16
CA LEU A 605 19.41 -9.53 12.71
C LEU A 605 18.83 -8.19 12.27
N VAL A 606 19.71 -7.28 11.86
CA VAL A 606 19.34 -5.98 11.29
C VAL A 606 19.20 -6.14 9.77
N ILE A 607 18.11 -5.64 9.18
CA ILE A 607 17.89 -5.67 7.73
C ILE A 607 17.50 -4.26 7.27
N HIS A 608 18.15 -3.75 6.19
CA HIS A 608 17.84 -2.40 5.70
C HIS A 608 18.20 -2.22 4.22
N GLY A 609 17.36 -1.51 3.49
CA GLY A 609 17.62 -1.04 2.12
C GLY A 609 18.27 0.35 2.12
N ASP A 610 19.26 0.59 1.25
CA ASP A 610 19.96 1.89 1.18
C ASP A 610 19.07 3.02 0.61
N LYS A 611 18.13 2.65 -0.24
CA LYS A 611 17.15 3.60 -0.82
C LYS A 611 15.88 3.77 0.01
N ASP A 612 15.92 3.37 1.26
CA ASP A 612 14.84 3.63 2.20
C ASP A 612 14.89 5.10 2.64
N TYR A 613 13.94 5.88 2.10
CA TYR A 613 13.81 7.29 2.45
C TYR A 613 12.71 7.53 3.48
N ARG A 614 11.84 6.53 3.72
CA ARG A 614 10.85 6.53 4.80
C ARG A 614 11.51 6.37 6.17
N VAL A 615 12.32 5.34 6.32
CA VAL A 615 13.21 5.14 7.47
C VAL A 615 14.64 5.11 6.94
N PRO A 616 15.33 6.25 6.89
CA PRO A 616 16.63 6.36 6.23
C PRO A 616 17.67 5.40 6.78
N ILE A 617 18.52 4.86 5.90
CA ILE A 617 19.55 3.85 6.22
C ILE A 617 20.43 4.22 7.43
N GLY A 618 20.53 5.51 7.74
CA GLY A 618 21.26 6.01 8.93
C GLY A 618 20.77 5.39 10.24
N GLU A 619 19.48 5.07 10.34
CA GLU A 619 18.89 4.42 11.51
C GLU A 619 19.44 2.98 11.67
N GLY A 620 19.48 2.20 10.58
CA GLY A 620 20.04 0.85 10.56
C GLY A 620 21.55 0.83 10.83
N LEU A 621 22.30 1.77 10.26
CA LEU A 621 23.74 1.90 10.50
C LEU A 621 24.06 2.31 11.95
N ALA A 622 23.27 3.20 12.54
CA ALA A 622 23.42 3.60 13.94
C ALA A 622 23.12 2.42 14.88
N LEU A 623 22.02 1.69 14.65
CA LEU A 623 21.70 0.48 15.40
C LEU A 623 22.82 -0.55 15.30
N TRP A 624 23.30 -0.86 14.08
CA TRP A 624 24.39 -1.80 13.85
C TRP A 624 25.66 -1.43 14.63
N ASN A 625 26.00 -0.14 14.61
CA ASN A 625 27.18 0.38 15.33
C ASN A 625 27.03 0.26 16.85
N ASP A 626 25.84 0.55 17.39
CA ASP A 626 25.57 0.40 18.83
C ASP A 626 25.58 -1.08 19.25
N LEU A 627 25.02 -2.00 18.47
CA LEU A 627 25.09 -3.43 18.77
C LEU A 627 26.55 -3.92 18.82
N ALA A 628 27.38 -3.49 17.88
CA ALA A 628 28.82 -3.80 17.88
C ALA A 628 29.54 -3.19 19.11
N ARG A 629 29.21 -1.93 19.47
CA ARG A 629 29.79 -1.23 20.61
C ARG A 629 29.49 -1.92 21.94
N PHE A 630 28.30 -2.50 22.08
CA PHE A 630 27.87 -3.21 23.28
C PHE A 630 28.06 -4.73 23.21
N GLU A 631 28.82 -5.20 22.20
CA GLU A 631 29.19 -6.61 22.01
C GLU A 631 27.97 -7.55 21.88
N VAL A 632 26.83 -7.03 21.39
CA VAL A 632 25.63 -7.83 21.13
C VAL A 632 25.86 -8.74 19.92
N PRO A 633 25.61 -10.05 20.01
CA PRO A 633 25.69 -10.94 18.84
C PRO A 633 24.71 -10.46 17.76
N ALA A 634 25.23 -10.01 16.61
CA ALA A 634 24.36 -9.45 15.59
C ALA A 634 24.85 -9.75 14.17
N LYS A 635 23.92 -9.64 13.22
CA LYS A 635 24.21 -9.68 11.77
C LYS A 635 23.47 -8.51 11.09
N PHE A 636 24.05 -8.02 9.98
CA PHE A 636 23.43 -6.95 9.19
C PHE A 636 23.28 -7.40 7.74
N LEU A 637 22.04 -7.57 7.29
CA LEU A 637 21.71 -7.83 5.89
C LEU A 637 21.35 -6.51 5.21
N TYR A 638 22.29 -6.00 4.40
CA TYR A 638 22.19 -4.71 3.75
C TYR A 638 21.92 -4.88 2.26
N PHE A 639 20.92 -4.13 1.76
CA PHE A 639 20.54 -4.13 0.35
C PHE A 639 20.82 -2.76 -0.29
N PRO A 640 21.88 -2.60 -1.10
CA PRO A 640 22.28 -1.30 -1.65
C PRO A 640 21.33 -0.73 -2.70
N ASP A 641 20.41 -1.52 -3.21
CA ASP A 641 19.54 -1.21 -4.34
C ASP A 641 18.04 -1.45 -4.08
N GLU A 642 17.66 -1.64 -2.81
CA GLU A 642 16.26 -1.74 -2.34
C GLU A 642 15.89 -0.54 -1.46
N GLY A 643 14.58 -0.28 -1.38
CA GLY A 643 13.99 0.77 -0.55
C GLY A 643 13.48 0.27 0.80
N HIS A 644 12.37 0.88 1.26
CA HIS A 644 11.68 0.49 2.51
C HIS A 644 11.17 -0.95 2.46
N TRP A 645 10.85 -1.45 1.28
CA TRP A 645 10.47 -2.82 1.01
C TRP A 645 11.51 -3.51 0.14
N ILE A 646 11.78 -4.80 0.42
CA ILE A 646 12.60 -5.65 -0.44
C ILE A 646 11.66 -6.25 -1.48
N LEU A 647 11.84 -5.91 -2.76
CA LEU A 647 10.89 -6.24 -3.82
C LEU A 647 11.44 -7.11 -4.93
N LYS A 648 12.75 -7.07 -5.19
CA LYS A 648 13.37 -7.90 -6.23
C LYS A 648 13.31 -9.37 -5.83
N PRO A 649 12.82 -10.29 -6.67
CA PRO A 649 12.56 -11.69 -6.31
C PRO A 649 13.75 -12.40 -5.64
N ASN A 650 14.96 -12.22 -6.18
CA ASN A 650 16.15 -12.84 -5.63
C ASN A 650 16.56 -12.23 -4.28
N ASN A 651 16.34 -10.93 -4.07
CA ASN A 651 16.55 -10.28 -2.78
C ASN A 651 15.50 -10.75 -1.76
N VAL A 652 14.24 -10.93 -2.16
CA VAL A 652 13.19 -11.51 -1.30
C VAL A 652 13.57 -12.92 -0.87
N ARG A 653 14.04 -13.76 -1.80
CA ARG A 653 14.53 -15.12 -1.46
C ARG A 653 15.68 -15.07 -0.45
N LEU A 654 16.66 -14.20 -0.68
CA LEU A 654 17.80 -14.02 0.23
C LEU A 654 17.35 -13.51 1.61
N TRP A 655 16.38 -12.59 1.64
CA TRP A 655 15.78 -12.08 2.88
C TRP A 655 15.20 -13.25 3.72
N TYR A 656 14.31 -14.07 3.12
CA TYR A 656 13.72 -15.22 3.81
C TYR A 656 14.76 -16.24 4.25
N THR A 657 15.69 -16.61 3.37
CA THR A 657 16.75 -17.56 3.70
C THR A 657 17.58 -17.08 4.88
N THR A 658 17.97 -15.80 4.90
CA THR A 658 18.76 -15.22 6.00
C THR A 658 17.97 -15.20 7.31
N VAL A 659 16.70 -14.77 7.27
CA VAL A 659 15.83 -14.73 8.45
C VAL A 659 15.62 -16.12 9.02
N LEU A 660 15.24 -17.10 8.20
CA LEU A 660 14.98 -18.45 8.66
C LEU A 660 16.24 -19.13 9.21
N ASN A 661 17.40 -18.96 8.57
CA ASN A 661 18.66 -19.48 9.09
C ASN A 661 19.08 -18.83 10.41
N PHE A 662 18.83 -17.52 10.57
CA PHE A 662 19.11 -16.82 11.82
C PHE A 662 18.21 -17.30 12.95
N LEU A 663 16.91 -17.50 12.67
CA LEU A 663 15.95 -18.05 13.62
C LEU A 663 16.31 -19.51 13.98
N ALA A 664 16.63 -20.37 13.00
CA ALA A 664 17.01 -21.75 13.24
C ALA A 664 18.25 -21.85 14.15
N HIS A 665 19.25 -20.97 13.92
CA HIS A 665 20.44 -20.93 14.74
C HIS A 665 20.15 -20.56 16.20
N HIS A 666 19.43 -19.49 16.45
CA HIS A 666 19.24 -18.95 17.80
C HIS A 666 18.06 -19.55 18.56
N VAL A 667 17.02 -20.02 17.86
CA VAL A 667 15.77 -20.53 18.47
C VAL A 667 15.77 -22.06 18.52
N LEU A 668 16.25 -22.72 17.44
CA LEU A 668 16.26 -24.19 17.36
C LEU A 668 17.60 -24.79 17.74
N GLY A 669 18.66 -23.97 17.92
CA GLY A 669 20.02 -24.45 18.27
C GLY A 669 20.77 -25.11 17.11
N GLU A 670 20.34 -24.83 15.88
CA GLU A 670 21.01 -25.35 14.68
C GLU A 670 22.34 -24.63 14.40
N GLU A 671 23.22 -25.25 13.64
CA GLU A 671 24.43 -24.57 13.18
C GLU A 671 24.08 -23.45 12.22
N TRP A 672 24.71 -22.26 12.39
CA TRP A 672 24.50 -21.14 11.48
C TRP A 672 24.86 -21.49 10.03
N GLN A 673 23.86 -21.40 9.17
CA GLN A 673 24.03 -21.57 7.73
C GLN A 673 24.09 -20.19 7.07
N ARG A 674 25.29 -19.79 6.60
CA ARG A 674 25.42 -18.58 5.82
C ARG A 674 24.72 -18.77 4.48
N PRO A 675 23.78 -17.88 4.07
CA PRO A 675 23.15 -18.01 2.76
C PRO A 675 24.19 -17.92 1.64
N ASP A 676 23.96 -18.68 0.57
CA ASP A 676 24.78 -18.58 -0.64
C ASP A 676 24.69 -17.17 -1.23
N LEU A 677 25.75 -16.70 -1.84
CA LEU A 677 25.87 -15.38 -2.51
C LEU A 677 26.00 -14.17 -1.57
N VAL A 678 26.11 -14.31 -0.27
CA VAL A 678 26.38 -13.21 0.69
C VAL A 678 27.48 -13.52 1.69
#